data_a75567531f2a3d858bab8b577e2d402c
#
_entry.id   a75567531f2a3d858bab8b577e2d402c
#
_cell.length_a   1.000
_cell.length_b   1.000
_cell.length_c   1.000
_cell.angle_alpha   90.00
_cell.angle_beta   90.00
_cell.angle_gamma   90.00
#
_symmetry.space_group_name_H-M   'P 1'
#
loop_
_entity.id
_entity.type
_entity.pdbx_description
1 polymer ?
#
loop_
_entity_poly.entity_id
_entity_poly.type
_entity_poly.pdbx_seq_one_letter_code
_entity_poly.pdbx_strand_id
1 'polypeptide(L)'
;MIIEDKIADKELKIKSFEQLRDKYLGDITRQQVRVERRSLAKGKKRYYKEFKRQTKDNPIGHKAVKSLFSNNLDRETKILEDMIAEDKKPRRGRSPEYLPHIEGIPVNTIAVICMNNLFKASTKKHVIAQNLYCNIGRDLFEEKYALALAERSSPDFKRIMEFAQKRKSWQRFTYIKGEVEKLGKDPEHVLYGFNQHHLSHRDEVVNASRLVSTLLKDGGMFVKVKEIESKDKTYYKIKLTDLASQELLNLHKIYDWMRPIHYPTALKPLDWRDESYGAYLSADLRKNLNVVKTNDYETLRLIKEATRNGEMDEFYEGINFYQSVPYKLDTNVLDIIKHHRMIGHTVGKKCPEIKSFLIKSEEDFAEENGLNSPNKDDWDKKWQKEYYIQKSNVQELNYAINGNVATWKLDEDIINYILNECNNVFYIPMQADFRQRLYFLCHFSPHREDIIKSLFHFGNVKKPIGKNGLFWMKVHVANLWGKGIDKDKFENRASWVEKNIDWIKECASDPLANVHWEDASSPYQFISACKELVKAIEVGETYVTGLPLSVDASSSGYQIYSCLLRSEKDAKLTNLYNDPDQEKANDIYSDVARYVTIDCQKYMKMDIDAEIEEYKKETADEDEIKKMRKKLLQFK
;
A
#
# COMPACT_ATOMS: atom_id res chain seq x y z
N MET A 1 14.23 20.24 -2.24
CA MET A 1 14.41 21.53 -2.93
C MET A 1 15.44 21.50 -4.05
N ILE A 2 16.68 21.01 -3.86
CA ILE A 2 17.71 20.98 -4.92
C ILE A 2 17.47 19.88 -5.94
N ILE A 3 16.94 18.74 -5.53
CA ILE A 3 16.51 17.67 -6.45
C ILE A 3 15.24 18.09 -7.19
N GLU A 4 14.32 18.81 -6.54
CA GLU A 4 13.08 19.30 -7.15
C GLU A 4 13.35 20.32 -8.27
N ASP A 5 14.25 21.30 -8.04
CA ASP A 5 14.53 22.35 -9.02
C ASP A 5 15.31 21.82 -10.27
N LYS A 6 16.26 20.89 -10.06
CA LYS A 6 16.99 20.28 -11.19
C LYS A 6 16.20 19.23 -11.98
N ILE A 7 15.11 18.70 -11.42
CA ILE A 7 14.25 17.71 -12.10
C ILE A 7 13.05 18.39 -12.75
N ALA A 8 12.56 19.51 -12.20
CA ALA A 8 11.52 20.32 -12.86
C ALA A 8 12.01 20.95 -14.16
N ASP A 9 13.29 21.34 -14.24
CA ASP A 9 13.88 21.99 -15.41
C ASP A 9 14.40 21.01 -16.50
N LYS A 10 14.56 19.73 -16.21
CA LYS A 10 14.73 18.74 -17.29
C LYS A 10 13.34 18.42 -17.84
N GLU A 11 12.88 19.21 -18.82
CA GLU A 11 11.92 18.72 -19.79
C GLU A 11 12.26 17.26 -20.10
N LEU A 12 11.36 16.35 -19.75
CA LEU A 12 11.38 15.02 -20.30
C LEU A 12 11.25 15.21 -21.80
N LYS A 13 12.37 15.29 -22.49
CA LYS A 13 12.43 15.09 -23.94
C LYS A 13 12.03 13.66 -24.20
N ILE A 14 10.72 13.43 -24.20
CA ILE A 14 10.11 12.16 -24.54
C ILE A 14 10.18 12.08 -26.05
N LYS A 15 11.38 11.77 -26.59
CA LYS A 15 11.56 11.53 -28.03
C LYS A 15 10.53 10.54 -28.58
N SER A 16 10.09 9.58 -27.74
CA SER A 16 9.01 8.65 -28.08
C SER A 16 7.64 9.31 -28.33
N PHE A 17 7.31 10.41 -27.63
CA PHE A 17 6.05 11.12 -27.87
C PHE A 17 6.05 11.96 -29.14
N GLU A 18 7.19 12.53 -29.53
CA GLU A 18 7.31 13.26 -30.78
C GLU A 18 7.19 12.31 -31.98
N GLN A 19 7.84 11.17 -31.93
CA GLN A 19 7.73 10.12 -32.96
C GLN A 19 6.32 9.52 -33.06
N LEU A 20 5.60 9.38 -31.95
CA LEU A 20 4.20 8.93 -31.94
C LEU A 20 3.23 10.01 -32.44
N ARG A 21 3.50 11.30 -32.12
CA ARG A 21 2.71 12.42 -32.62
C ARG A 21 2.63 12.45 -34.13
N ASP A 22 3.73 12.20 -34.79
CA ASP A 22 3.82 12.25 -36.26
C ASP A 22 3.17 11.04 -36.94
N LYS A 23 3.07 9.93 -36.25
CA LYS A 23 2.44 8.68 -36.74
C LYS A 23 0.93 8.64 -36.58
N TYR A 24 0.37 9.37 -35.60
CA TYR A 24 -1.06 9.37 -35.28
C TYR A 24 -1.58 10.81 -35.27
N LEU A 25 -1.94 11.35 -36.42
CA LEU A 25 -2.49 12.70 -36.62
C LEU A 25 -3.97 12.73 -36.23
N GLY A 26 -4.32 13.27 -35.04
CA GLY A 26 -5.70 13.55 -34.63
C GLY A 26 -5.80 14.11 -33.22
N ASP A 27 -6.86 14.84 -32.92
CA ASP A 27 -7.08 15.49 -31.61
C ASP A 27 -7.20 14.45 -30.47
N ILE A 28 -7.82 13.30 -30.72
CA ILE A 28 -7.94 12.21 -29.73
C ILE A 28 -6.57 11.63 -29.36
N THR A 29 -5.66 11.49 -30.32
CA THR A 29 -4.30 11.02 -30.05
C THR A 29 -3.52 12.03 -29.19
N ARG A 30 -3.69 13.32 -29.45
CA ARG A 30 -3.10 14.38 -28.61
C ARG A 30 -3.63 14.33 -27.18
N GLN A 31 -4.91 14.05 -27.00
CA GLN A 31 -5.53 13.86 -25.68
C GLN A 31 -4.95 12.64 -24.96
N GLN A 32 -4.83 11.51 -25.66
CA GLN A 32 -4.20 10.30 -25.11
C GLN A 32 -2.76 10.56 -24.65
N VAL A 33 -1.96 11.21 -25.46
CA VAL A 33 -0.58 11.60 -25.10
C VAL A 33 -0.53 12.51 -23.87
N ARG A 34 -1.47 13.46 -23.76
CA ARG A 34 -1.58 14.35 -22.57
C ARG A 34 -1.89 13.57 -21.29
N VAL A 35 -2.82 12.64 -21.33
CA VAL A 35 -3.17 11.86 -20.14
C VAL A 35 -2.06 10.91 -19.72
N GLU A 36 -1.35 10.32 -20.67
CA GLU A 36 -0.20 9.49 -20.37
C GLU A 36 0.97 10.29 -19.74
N ARG A 37 1.21 11.53 -20.21
CA ARG A 37 2.13 12.47 -19.54
C ARG A 37 1.66 12.84 -18.13
N ARG A 38 0.37 13.08 -17.91
CA ARG A 38 -0.22 13.33 -16.59
C ARG A 38 -0.03 12.14 -15.65
N SER A 39 -0.23 10.92 -16.14
CA SER A 39 0.03 9.66 -15.44
C SER A 39 1.48 9.57 -14.94
N LEU A 40 2.44 9.82 -15.82
CA LEU A 40 3.87 9.83 -15.47
C LEU A 40 4.22 10.93 -14.46
N ALA A 41 3.71 12.16 -14.67
CA ALA A 41 3.98 13.28 -13.77
C ALA A 41 3.44 13.02 -12.35
N LYS A 42 2.23 12.46 -12.22
CA LYS A 42 1.65 12.07 -10.92
C LYS A 42 2.44 10.94 -10.26
N GLY A 43 2.86 9.95 -11.03
CA GLY A 43 3.75 8.88 -10.56
C GLY A 43 5.05 9.43 -9.98
N LYS A 44 5.70 10.35 -10.69
CA LYS A 44 6.90 11.06 -10.21
C LYS A 44 6.66 11.79 -8.90
N LYS A 45 5.60 12.61 -8.83
CA LYS A 45 5.26 13.36 -7.62
C LYS A 45 5.04 12.44 -6.41
N ARG A 46 4.34 11.31 -6.63
CA ARG A 46 4.12 10.29 -5.61
C ARG A 46 5.43 9.65 -5.15
N TYR A 47 6.29 9.27 -6.10
CA TYR A 47 7.60 8.70 -5.81
C TYR A 47 8.47 9.63 -4.96
N TYR A 48 8.57 10.93 -5.34
CA TYR A 48 9.36 11.88 -4.56
C TYR A 48 8.79 12.15 -3.17
N LYS A 49 7.47 12.17 -3.02
CA LYS A 49 6.84 12.28 -1.70
C LYS A 49 7.22 11.10 -0.81
N GLU A 50 7.18 9.90 -1.38
CA GLU A 50 7.55 8.66 -0.67
C GLU A 50 9.07 8.63 -0.38
N PHE A 51 9.90 8.99 -1.34
CA PHE A 51 11.34 9.14 -1.15
C PHE A 51 11.67 10.08 0.01
N LYS A 52 11.07 11.27 0.04
CA LYS A 52 11.25 12.21 1.15
C LYS A 52 10.81 11.62 2.49
N ARG A 53 9.70 10.88 2.51
CA ARG A 53 9.19 10.23 3.71
C ARG A 53 10.15 9.15 4.21
N GLN A 54 10.62 8.28 3.34
CA GLN A 54 11.52 7.18 3.71
C GLN A 54 12.92 7.66 4.11
N THR A 55 13.40 8.72 3.47
CA THR A 55 14.75 9.27 3.75
C THR A 55 14.80 10.25 4.90
N LYS A 56 13.65 10.67 5.45
CA LYS A 56 13.58 11.64 6.55
C LYS A 56 14.27 11.12 7.82
N ASP A 57 13.95 9.89 8.20
CA ASP A 57 14.39 9.29 9.46
C ASP A 57 15.48 8.21 9.23
N ASN A 58 15.43 7.50 8.12
CA ASN A 58 16.41 6.47 7.75
C ASN A 58 16.75 6.54 6.25
N PRO A 59 17.69 7.37 5.83
CA PRO A 59 18.11 7.48 4.43
C PRO A 59 18.56 6.15 3.81
N ILE A 60 19.29 5.32 4.56
CA ILE A 60 19.80 4.02 4.10
C ILE A 60 18.65 3.03 3.84
N GLY A 61 17.47 3.26 4.40
CA GLY A 61 16.26 2.46 4.10
C GLY A 61 15.80 2.56 2.64
N HIS A 62 16.21 3.61 1.92
CA HIS A 62 15.88 3.78 0.51
C HIS A 62 16.95 3.17 -0.39
N LYS A 63 16.56 2.30 -1.35
CA LYS A 63 17.50 1.55 -2.21
C LYS A 63 18.49 2.45 -2.96
N ALA A 64 18.05 3.56 -3.55
CA ALA A 64 18.94 4.47 -4.27
C ALA A 64 19.98 5.11 -3.34
N VAL A 65 19.59 5.51 -2.13
CA VAL A 65 20.53 6.08 -1.13
C VAL A 65 21.47 5.00 -0.61
N LYS A 66 20.96 3.78 -0.37
CA LYS A 66 21.81 2.65 0.02
C LYS A 66 22.86 2.35 -1.04
N SER A 67 22.50 2.33 -2.32
CA SER A 67 23.46 2.13 -3.39
C SER A 67 24.46 3.32 -3.52
N LEU A 68 23.96 4.56 -3.39
CA LEU A 68 24.83 5.72 -3.36
C LEU A 68 25.87 5.61 -2.23
N PHE A 69 25.45 5.19 -1.04
CA PHE A 69 26.37 5.00 0.08
C PHE A 69 27.36 3.86 -0.19
N SER A 70 26.88 2.71 -0.70
CA SER A 70 27.77 1.59 -1.03
C SER A 70 28.83 1.97 -2.06
N ASN A 71 28.45 2.71 -3.10
CA ASN A 71 29.36 3.14 -4.15
C ASN A 71 30.42 4.17 -3.70
N ASN A 72 30.12 4.92 -2.63
CA ASN A 72 31.02 5.96 -2.11
C ASN A 72 31.71 5.58 -0.80
N LEU A 73 31.36 4.43 -0.20
CA LEU A 73 31.81 4.06 1.14
C LEU A 73 33.34 3.94 1.23
N ASP A 74 33.96 3.28 0.28
CA ASP A 74 35.43 3.09 0.30
C ASP A 74 36.16 4.43 0.22
N ARG A 75 35.66 5.37 -0.58
CA ARG A 75 36.24 6.72 -0.68
C ARG A 75 36.09 7.50 0.63
N GLU A 76 34.90 7.54 1.22
CA GLU A 76 34.64 8.25 2.45
C GLU A 76 35.38 7.60 3.63
N THR A 77 35.51 6.27 3.63
CA THR A 77 36.30 5.51 4.61
C THR A 77 37.77 5.91 4.52
N LYS A 78 38.35 5.92 3.31
CA LYS A 78 39.76 6.29 3.09
C LYS A 78 40.05 7.72 3.53
N ILE A 79 39.14 8.68 3.25
CA ILE A 79 39.28 10.07 3.73
C ILE A 79 39.38 10.11 5.25
N LEU A 80 38.60 9.31 5.96
CA LEU A 80 38.66 9.26 7.44
C LEU A 80 39.90 8.50 7.93
N GLU A 81 40.30 7.42 7.28
CA GLU A 81 41.52 6.68 7.60
C GLU A 81 42.77 7.57 7.50
N ASP A 82 42.88 8.28 6.40
CA ASP A 82 44.00 9.21 6.17
C ASP A 82 44.06 10.32 7.24
N MET A 83 42.89 10.88 7.61
CA MET A 83 42.78 11.86 8.66
C MET A 83 43.14 11.27 10.05
N ILE A 84 42.62 10.11 10.40
CA ILE A 84 42.88 9.43 11.67
C ILE A 84 44.34 9.05 11.77
N ALA A 85 44.95 8.56 10.69
CA ALA A 85 46.36 8.23 10.64
C ALA A 85 47.26 9.46 10.83
N GLU A 86 46.88 10.62 10.23
CA GLU A 86 47.57 11.88 10.41
C GLU A 86 47.45 12.41 11.86
N ASP A 87 46.25 12.31 12.44
CA ASP A 87 45.99 12.79 13.81
C ASP A 87 46.60 11.87 14.88
N LYS A 88 46.96 10.64 14.58
CA LYS A 88 47.71 9.71 15.45
C LYS A 88 49.23 9.92 15.44
N LYS A 89 49.78 10.70 14.50
CA LYS A 89 51.23 10.98 14.46
C LYS A 89 51.68 11.76 15.70
N PRO A 90 52.84 11.43 16.24
CA PRO A 90 53.38 12.15 17.40
C PRO A 90 53.53 13.64 17.08
N ARG A 91 52.89 14.50 17.86
CA ARG A 91 52.95 15.98 17.73
C ARG A 91 53.34 16.58 19.06
N ARG A 92 54.01 17.75 19.01
CA ARG A 92 54.15 18.58 20.23
C ARG A 92 52.79 19.12 20.61
N GLY A 93 52.20 18.62 21.70
CA GLY A 93 50.89 19.02 22.19
C GLY A 93 50.02 17.83 22.58
N ARG A 94 48.76 18.10 22.95
CA ARG A 94 47.79 17.08 23.39
C ARG A 94 47.25 16.31 22.18
N SER A 95 47.13 15.01 22.30
CA SER A 95 46.44 14.17 21.28
C SER A 95 45.01 14.66 21.09
N PRO A 96 44.44 14.56 19.85
CA PRO A 96 43.05 14.93 19.60
C PRO A 96 42.08 14.20 20.53
N GLU A 97 41.23 14.95 21.21
CA GLU A 97 40.30 14.44 22.24
C GLU A 97 39.30 13.41 21.71
N TYR A 98 39.03 13.37 20.40
CA TYR A 98 38.05 12.44 19.80
C TYR A 98 38.59 11.01 19.60
N LEU A 99 39.91 10.82 19.48
CA LEU A 99 40.51 9.53 19.17
C LEU A 99 40.12 8.38 20.13
N PRO A 100 40.15 8.58 21.45
CA PRO A 100 39.74 7.55 22.42
C PRO A 100 38.27 7.15 22.27
N HIS A 101 37.42 8.06 21.78
CA HIS A 101 35.98 7.82 21.67
C HIS A 101 35.61 6.98 20.45
N ILE A 102 36.43 7.02 19.39
CA ILE A 102 36.23 6.19 18.18
C ILE A 102 37.04 4.89 18.16
N GLU A 103 37.92 4.71 19.14
CA GLU A 103 38.72 3.51 19.25
C GLU A 103 37.88 2.26 19.39
N GLY A 104 38.21 1.19 18.61
CA GLY A 104 37.45 -0.04 18.56
C GLY A 104 36.28 -0.01 17.57
N ILE A 105 35.92 1.15 16.98
CA ILE A 105 34.89 1.19 15.92
C ILE A 105 35.58 1.05 14.55
N PRO A 106 35.18 0.13 13.69
CA PRO A 106 35.70 0.05 12.32
C PRO A 106 35.46 1.38 11.56
N VAL A 107 36.48 1.86 10.83
CA VAL A 107 36.41 3.18 10.18
C VAL A 107 35.29 3.25 9.13
N ASN A 108 35.00 2.16 8.42
CA ASN A 108 33.86 2.07 7.52
C ASN A 108 32.51 2.27 8.24
N THR A 109 32.37 1.79 9.47
CA THR A 109 31.17 2.03 10.31
C THR A 109 31.07 3.49 10.71
N ILE A 110 32.18 4.12 11.08
CA ILE A 110 32.25 5.57 11.36
C ILE A 110 31.81 6.36 10.11
N ALA A 111 32.32 5.98 8.93
CA ALA A 111 31.93 6.60 7.67
C ALA A 111 30.41 6.50 7.41
N VAL A 112 29.82 5.31 7.59
CA VAL A 112 28.36 5.10 7.41
C VAL A 112 27.55 5.97 8.38
N ILE A 113 27.93 6.06 9.65
CA ILE A 113 27.25 6.90 10.65
C ILE A 113 27.30 8.37 10.23
N CYS A 114 28.48 8.85 9.84
CA CYS A 114 28.66 10.24 9.38
C CYS A 114 27.87 10.51 8.10
N MET A 115 27.97 9.66 7.09
CA MET A 115 27.23 9.78 5.82
C MET A 115 25.73 9.83 6.03
N ASN A 116 25.18 8.99 6.92
CA ASN A 116 23.76 8.95 7.22
C ASN A 116 23.25 10.27 7.83
N ASN A 117 23.97 10.81 8.80
CA ASN A 117 23.63 12.07 9.44
C ASN A 117 23.83 13.27 8.51
N LEU A 118 24.89 13.29 7.71
CA LEU A 118 25.14 14.32 6.71
C LEU A 118 24.09 14.31 5.60
N PHE A 119 23.65 13.14 5.18
CA PHE A 119 22.54 13.05 4.21
C PHE A 119 21.23 13.60 4.78
N LYS A 120 20.87 13.24 6.01
CA LYS A 120 19.71 13.82 6.71
C LYS A 120 19.84 15.35 6.82
N ALA A 121 21.04 15.85 7.11
CA ALA A 121 21.33 17.29 7.17
C ALA A 121 21.16 17.96 5.81
N SER A 122 21.59 17.32 4.73
CA SER A 122 21.48 17.84 3.35
C SER A 122 20.03 17.98 2.84
N THR A 123 19.09 17.26 3.44
CA THR A 123 17.65 17.37 3.10
C THR A 123 16.96 18.54 3.79
N LYS A 124 17.59 19.20 4.76
CA LYS A 124 17.06 20.33 5.51
C LYS A 124 17.52 21.66 4.91
N LYS A 125 16.72 22.72 5.11
CA LYS A 125 17.07 24.08 4.65
C LYS A 125 18.35 24.58 5.35
N HIS A 126 18.43 24.40 6.66
CA HIS A 126 19.57 24.68 7.51
C HIS A 126 19.61 23.69 8.67
N VAL A 127 20.80 23.40 9.19
CA VAL A 127 21.05 22.55 10.36
C VAL A 127 21.89 23.32 11.37
N ILE A 128 21.56 23.21 12.64
CA ILE A 128 22.41 23.69 13.70
C ILE A 128 23.63 22.76 13.77
N ALA A 129 24.86 23.32 13.61
CA ALA A 129 26.07 22.53 13.55
C ALA A 129 26.25 21.67 14.82
N GLN A 130 25.99 22.23 15.98
CA GLN A 130 26.07 21.56 17.26
C GLN A 130 25.13 20.35 17.34
N ASN A 131 23.87 20.49 16.91
CA ASN A 131 22.92 19.36 16.88
C ASN A 131 23.36 18.24 15.93
N LEU A 132 24.00 18.58 14.81
CA LEU A 132 24.56 17.59 13.87
C LEU A 132 25.71 16.82 14.55
N TYR A 133 26.60 17.51 15.22
CA TYR A 133 27.70 16.88 15.93
C TYR A 133 27.23 15.98 17.07
N CYS A 134 26.28 16.45 17.88
CA CYS A 134 25.69 15.64 18.96
C CYS A 134 25.02 14.36 18.45
N ASN A 135 24.30 14.44 17.34
CA ASN A 135 23.65 13.24 16.78
C ASN A 135 24.72 12.23 16.33
N ILE A 136 25.76 12.66 15.64
CA ILE A 136 26.84 11.77 15.20
C ILE A 136 27.62 11.22 16.41
N GLY A 137 27.99 12.07 17.37
CA GLY A 137 28.68 11.63 18.56
C GLY A 137 27.92 10.60 19.37
N ARG A 138 26.61 10.77 19.48
CA ARG A 138 25.72 9.81 20.14
C ARG A 138 25.64 8.50 19.36
N ASP A 139 25.44 8.56 18.04
CA ASP A 139 25.36 7.37 17.19
C ASP A 139 26.69 6.56 17.26
N LEU A 140 27.84 7.25 17.32
CA LEU A 140 29.15 6.60 17.49
C LEU A 140 29.29 5.94 18.88
N PHE A 141 28.81 6.59 19.91
CA PHE A 141 28.82 6.02 21.26
C PHE A 141 27.90 4.77 21.34
N GLU A 142 26.71 4.87 20.80
CA GLU A 142 25.76 3.72 20.73
C GLU A 142 26.36 2.54 19.97
N GLU A 143 27.10 2.78 18.89
CA GLU A 143 27.76 1.74 18.11
C GLU A 143 28.93 1.09 18.89
N LYS A 144 29.76 1.93 19.52
CA LYS A 144 30.86 1.44 20.39
C LYS A 144 30.32 0.53 21.50
N TYR A 145 29.21 0.94 22.13
CA TYR A 145 28.53 0.18 23.16
C TYR A 145 28.00 -1.17 22.59
N ALA A 146 27.39 -1.13 21.40
CA ALA A 146 26.88 -2.33 20.74
C ALA A 146 27.99 -3.31 20.38
N LEU A 147 29.15 -2.82 19.91
CA LEU A 147 30.32 -3.66 19.60
C LEU A 147 30.90 -4.32 20.87
N ALA A 148 31.04 -3.56 21.95
CA ALA A 148 31.52 -4.09 23.24
C ALA A 148 30.58 -5.19 23.79
N LEU A 149 29.26 -5.10 23.55
CA LEU A 149 28.30 -6.13 23.90
C LEU A 149 28.40 -7.36 22.97
N ALA A 150 28.62 -7.14 21.68
CA ALA A 150 28.72 -8.21 20.68
C ALA A 150 29.95 -9.11 20.89
N GLU A 151 31.06 -8.56 21.43
CA GLU A 151 32.26 -9.31 21.78
C GLU A 151 32.05 -10.28 22.94
N ARG A 152 30.99 -10.09 23.73
CA ARG A 152 30.65 -11.00 24.83
C ARG A 152 29.89 -12.21 24.33
N SER A 153 30.48 -13.39 24.45
CA SER A 153 30.01 -14.68 23.88
C SER A 153 28.74 -15.25 24.53
N SER A 154 28.02 -14.53 25.38
CA SER A 154 26.80 -15.04 26.02
C SER A 154 25.65 -15.17 25.02
N PRO A 155 24.91 -16.32 25.00
CA PRO A 155 23.73 -16.50 24.14
C PRO A 155 22.67 -15.40 24.31
N ASP A 156 22.51 -14.88 25.53
CA ASP A 156 21.54 -13.80 25.83
C ASP A 156 21.90 -12.51 25.12
N PHE A 157 23.17 -12.12 25.10
CA PHE A 157 23.62 -10.92 24.40
C PHE A 157 23.48 -11.04 22.89
N LYS A 158 23.77 -12.22 22.32
CA LYS A 158 23.51 -12.47 20.88
C LYS A 158 22.05 -12.27 20.53
N ARG A 159 21.15 -12.82 21.34
CA ARG A 159 19.70 -12.67 21.17
C ARG A 159 19.26 -11.20 21.28
N ILE A 160 19.75 -10.48 22.29
CA ILE A 160 19.47 -9.03 22.45
C ILE A 160 19.93 -8.25 21.21
N MET A 161 21.12 -8.53 20.69
CA MET A 161 21.65 -7.86 19.51
C MET A 161 20.86 -8.17 18.23
N GLU A 162 20.44 -9.41 18.01
CA GLU A 162 19.58 -9.80 16.88
C GLU A 162 18.25 -9.04 16.91
N PHE A 163 17.63 -8.91 18.08
CA PHE A 163 16.39 -8.14 18.24
C PHE A 163 16.61 -6.64 18.14
N ALA A 164 17.75 -6.13 18.61
CA ALA A 164 18.10 -4.72 18.49
C ALA A 164 18.30 -4.30 17.04
N GLN A 165 18.92 -5.13 16.20
CA GLN A 165 19.14 -4.85 14.78
C GLN A 165 17.82 -4.60 13.99
N LYS A 166 16.71 -5.21 14.43
CA LYS A 166 15.37 -5.03 13.83
C LYS A 166 14.72 -3.69 14.20
N ARG A 167 15.28 -2.91 15.12
CA ARG A 167 14.72 -1.66 15.61
C ARG A 167 15.34 -0.44 14.93
N LYS A 168 14.65 0.70 15.01
CA LYS A 168 15.18 2.00 14.56
C LYS A 168 16.39 2.38 15.42
N SER A 169 17.39 3.02 14.82
CA SER A 169 18.66 3.35 15.48
C SER A 169 18.49 3.98 16.87
N TRP A 170 17.61 4.99 16.99
CA TRP A 170 17.34 5.68 18.27
C TRP A 170 16.67 4.81 19.34
N GLN A 171 16.04 3.68 18.96
CA GLN A 171 15.41 2.74 19.87
C GLN A 171 16.34 1.59 20.27
N ARG A 172 17.44 1.39 19.54
CA ARG A 172 18.36 0.27 19.77
C ARG A 172 19.02 0.35 21.12
N PHE A 173 19.62 1.50 21.42
CA PHE A 173 20.33 1.69 22.67
C PHE A 173 19.42 1.54 23.89
N THR A 174 18.26 2.23 23.89
CA THR A 174 17.28 2.12 24.98
C THR A 174 16.78 0.69 25.16
N TYR A 175 16.58 -0.04 24.05
CA TYR A 175 16.18 -1.45 24.09
C TYR A 175 17.28 -2.33 24.67
N ILE A 176 18.52 -2.20 24.20
CA ILE A 176 19.66 -2.96 24.68
C ILE A 176 19.84 -2.71 26.18
N LYS A 177 19.82 -1.46 26.61
CA LYS A 177 19.93 -1.09 28.02
C LYS A 177 18.85 -1.74 28.88
N GLY A 178 17.59 -1.63 28.47
CA GLY A 178 16.46 -2.22 29.20
C GLY A 178 16.49 -3.75 29.25
N GLU A 179 16.98 -4.43 28.20
CA GLU A 179 17.11 -5.90 28.23
C GLU A 179 18.29 -6.37 29.09
N VAL A 180 19.39 -5.60 29.11
CA VAL A 180 20.53 -5.89 30.00
C VAL A 180 20.15 -5.72 31.47
N GLU A 181 19.36 -4.68 31.79
CA GLU A 181 18.81 -4.45 33.14
C GLU A 181 17.90 -5.62 33.59
N LYS A 182 17.06 -6.15 32.71
CA LYS A 182 16.19 -7.30 33.00
C LYS A 182 16.95 -8.59 33.31
N LEU A 183 18.16 -8.75 32.78
CA LEU A 183 19.02 -9.87 33.08
C LEU A 183 19.66 -9.78 34.48
N GLY A 184 19.31 -8.78 35.29
CA GLY A 184 19.88 -8.55 36.61
C GLY A 184 21.36 -8.16 36.58
N LYS A 185 21.85 -7.74 35.40
CA LYS A 185 23.24 -7.28 35.20
C LYS A 185 23.20 -5.76 35.16
N ASP A 186 23.99 -5.15 36.02
CA ASP A 186 24.20 -3.70 35.98
C ASP A 186 24.76 -3.34 34.59
N PRO A 187 24.04 -2.51 33.79
CA PRO A 187 24.54 -2.05 32.50
C PRO A 187 25.91 -1.43 32.58
N GLU A 188 26.22 -0.76 33.69
CA GLU A 188 27.53 -0.16 33.96
C GLU A 188 28.63 -1.20 34.21
N HIS A 189 28.27 -2.31 34.82
CA HIS A 189 29.21 -3.44 35.08
C HIS A 189 29.53 -4.24 33.80
N VAL A 190 28.60 -4.24 32.84
CA VAL A 190 28.79 -4.86 31.52
C VAL A 190 29.76 -4.07 30.66
N LEU A 191 29.93 -2.78 30.98
CA LEU A 191 30.78 -1.83 30.28
C LEU A 191 32.09 -1.52 31.02
N TYR A 192 32.56 -2.43 31.85
CA TYR A 192 33.83 -2.26 32.56
C TYR A 192 34.96 -1.92 31.58
N GLY A 193 35.45 -0.69 31.62
CA GLY A 193 36.40 -0.09 30.67
C GLY A 193 35.85 1.10 29.89
N PHE A 194 34.55 1.31 29.89
CA PHE A 194 33.97 2.58 29.52
C PHE A 194 33.90 3.48 30.76
N ASN A 195 34.67 4.56 30.79
CA ASN A 195 34.53 5.55 31.82
C ASN A 195 33.07 5.95 31.93
N GLN A 196 32.51 5.88 33.13
CA GLN A 196 31.12 6.04 33.54
C GLN A 196 30.49 7.41 33.25
N HIS A 197 31.04 8.18 32.33
CA HIS A 197 30.48 9.47 32.05
C HIS A 197 29.41 9.31 30.97
N HIS A 198 28.15 9.59 31.32
CA HIS A 198 27.21 10.15 30.36
C HIS A 198 28.01 11.07 29.46
N LEU A 199 28.06 10.77 28.15
CA LEU A 199 28.71 11.66 27.20
C LEU A 199 28.23 13.08 27.52
N SER A 200 29.15 13.93 27.99
CA SER A 200 28.80 15.33 28.17
C SER A 200 28.47 15.87 26.78
N HIS A 201 27.58 16.84 26.70
CA HIS A 201 27.27 17.53 25.44
C HIS A 201 28.52 18.03 24.72
N ARG A 202 29.57 18.35 25.49
CA ARG A 202 30.89 18.72 25.00
C ARG A 202 31.58 17.54 24.29
N ASP A 203 31.53 16.35 24.86
CA ASP A 203 32.19 15.18 24.28
C ASP A 203 31.50 14.73 22.98
N GLU A 204 30.15 14.78 22.91
CA GLU A 204 29.39 14.55 21.69
C GLU A 204 29.87 15.48 20.56
N VAL A 205 30.02 16.76 20.85
CA VAL A 205 30.44 17.78 19.87
C VAL A 205 31.89 17.59 19.43
N VAL A 206 32.80 17.35 20.38
CA VAL A 206 34.23 17.16 20.12
C VAL A 206 34.43 15.91 19.24
N ASN A 207 33.75 14.80 19.56
CA ASN A 207 33.87 13.54 18.84
C ASN A 207 33.50 13.64 17.38
N ALA A 208 32.51 14.43 17.02
CA ALA A 208 31.95 14.48 15.67
C ALA A 208 32.50 15.67 14.85
N SER A 209 32.92 16.77 15.49
CA SER A 209 33.26 18.00 14.75
C SER A 209 34.41 17.81 13.75
N ARG A 210 35.46 17.08 14.15
CA ARG A 210 36.61 16.76 13.30
C ARG A 210 36.24 15.86 12.14
N LEU A 211 35.46 14.80 12.39
CA LEU A 211 34.98 13.86 11.36
C LEU A 211 34.12 14.58 10.32
N VAL A 212 33.17 15.40 10.79
CA VAL A 212 32.27 16.17 9.92
C VAL A 212 33.05 17.20 9.10
N SER A 213 33.97 17.95 9.73
CA SER A 213 34.74 18.95 9.01
C SER A 213 35.61 18.35 7.91
N THR A 214 36.10 17.12 8.11
CA THR A 214 36.89 16.41 7.12
C THR A 214 36.01 15.93 5.96
N LEU A 215 34.87 15.32 6.22
CA LEU A 215 33.94 14.84 5.17
C LEU A 215 33.23 15.98 4.41
N LEU A 216 33.25 17.21 4.92
CA LEU A 216 32.67 18.37 4.24
C LEU A 216 33.72 19.15 3.41
N LYS A 217 34.97 18.69 3.38
CA LYS A 217 36.00 19.26 2.50
C LYS A 217 35.85 18.76 1.06
N ASP A 218 36.53 19.44 0.14
CA ASP A 218 36.52 19.08 -1.28
C ASP A 218 37.00 17.64 -1.51
N GLY A 219 36.26 16.91 -2.33
CA GLY A 219 36.56 15.51 -2.70
C GLY A 219 35.67 14.45 -2.06
N GLY A 220 34.89 14.79 -1.03
CA GLY A 220 33.90 13.89 -0.42
C GLY A 220 32.54 13.90 -1.12
N MET A 221 31.60 13.18 -0.53
CA MET A 221 30.21 13.09 -1.02
C MET A 221 29.38 14.33 -0.66
N PHE A 222 29.78 15.10 0.35
CA PHE A 222 29.06 16.25 0.89
C PHE A 222 29.89 17.53 0.83
N VAL A 223 29.20 18.66 0.72
CA VAL A 223 29.83 19.97 0.71
C VAL A 223 29.05 20.95 1.59
N LYS A 224 29.78 21.76 2.39
CA LYS A 224 29.23 22.87 3.14
C LYS A 224 29.08 24.07 2.20
N VAL A 225 27.85 24.46 1.86
CA VAL A 225 27.56 25.54 0.91
C VAL A 225 27.55 26.90 1.62
N LYS A 226 27.05 26.97 2.83
CA LYS A 226 26.94 28.21 3.61
C LYS A 226 27.03 27.92 5.09
N GLU A 227 27.73 28.79 5.80
CA GLU A 227 27.77 28.88 7.23
C GLU A 227 27.17 30.22 7.67
N ILE A 228 26.29 30.22 8.65
CA ILE A 228 25.62 31.39 9.18
C ILE A 228 25.86 31.38 10.68
N GLU A 229 26.59 32.37 11.18
CA GLU A 229 26.79 32.57 12.59
C GLU A 229 25.72 33.50 13.15
N SER A 230 25.13 33.09 14.27
CA SER A 230 24.24 33.90 15.10
C SER A 230 24.86 33.94 16.53
N LYS A 231 24.45 34.91 17.36
CA LYS A 231 25.07 35.15 18.68
C LYS A 231 25.43 33.89 19.49
N ASP A 232 24.61 32.84 19.36
CA ASP A 232 24.77 31.61 20.16
C ASP A 232 24.77 30.31 19.32
N LYS A 233 24.62 30.37 18.00
CA LYS A 233 24.46 29.16 17.16
C LYS A 233 25.05 29.32 15.77
N THR A 234 25.77 28.29 15.33
CA THR A 234 26.23 28.15 13.94
C THR A 234 25.30 27.26 13.16
N TYR A 235 24.85 27.73 12.01
CA TYR A 235 23.96 26.97 11.09
C TYR A 235 24.72 26.59 9.85
N TYR A 236 24.62 25.33 9.46
CA TYR A 236 25.16 24.82 8.21
C TYR A 236 24.08 24.61 7.17
N LYS A 237 24.37 24.98 5.92
CA LYS A 237 23.69 24.50 4.75
C LYS A 237 24.60 23.50 4.07
N ILE A 238 24.22 22.20 4.16
CA ILE A 238 24.95 21.08 3.59
C ILE A 238 24.23 20.60 2.33
N LYS A 239 24.98 20.20 1.32
CA LYS A 239 24.47 19.61 0.09
C LYS A 239 25.30 18.40 -0.30
N LEU A 240 24.73 17.50 -1.10
CA LEU A 240 25.52 16.56 -1.89
C LEU A 240 26.38 17.36 -2.90
N THR A 241 27.59 16.89 -3.16
CA THR A 241 28.41 17.39 -4.28
C THR A 241 27.68 17.17 -5.61
N ASP A 242 28.05 17.90 -6.64
CA ASP A 242 27.42 17.74 -7.96
C ASP A 242 27.60 16.31 -8.50
N LEU A 243 28.73 15.69 -8.25
CA LEU A 243 29.01 14.30 -8.60
C LEU A 243 28.04 13.32 -7.88
N ALA A 244 27.94 13.40 -6.54
CA ALA A 244 27.05 12.56 -5.75
C ALA A 244 25.58 12.82 -6.08
N SER A 245 25.21 14.06 -6.39
CA SER A 245 23.87 14.42 -6.83
C SER A 245 23.53 13.81 -8.20
N GLN A 246 24.47 13.83 -9.13
CA GLN A 246 24.29 13.22 -10.45
C GLN A 246 24.23 11.70 -10.37
N GLU A 247 25.04 11.09 -9.51
CA GLU A 247 25.00 9.66 -9.23
C GLU A 247 23.66 9.25 -8.62
N LEU A 248 23.16 9.97 -7.60
CA LEU A 248 21.84 9.72 -7.02
C LEU A 248 20.73 9.82 -8.06
N LEU A 249 20.79 10.83 -8.97
CA LEU A 249 19.85 10.96 -10.07
C LEU A 249 19.92 9.78 -11.05
N ASN A 250 21.11 9.27 -11.32
CA ASN A 250 21.29 8.09 -12.18
C ASN A 250 20.78 6.83 -11.50
N LEU A 251 21.02 6.65 -10.19
CA LEU A 251 20.48 5.56 -9.41
C LEU A 251 18.95 5.60 -9.35
N HIS A 252 18.35 6.80 -9.24
CA HIS A 252 16.89 6.97 -9.35
C HIS A 252 16.37 6.58 -10.74
N LYS A 253 17.13 6.78 -11.80
CA LYS A 253 16.74 6.33 -13.15
C LYS A 253 16.86 4.81 -13.31
N ILE A 254 17.88 4.20 -12.71
CA ILE A 254 18.09 2.74 -12.70
C ILE A 254 16.99 2.04 -11.89
N TYR A 255 16.65 2.61 -10.75
CA TYR A 255 15.53 2.16 -9.92
C TYR A 255 14.21 2.79 -10.38
N ASP A 256 13.90 2.75 -11.64
CA ASP A 256 12.72 3.32 -12.29
C ASP A 256 11.39 2.71 -11.73
N TRP A 257 11.28 2.77 -10.41
CA TRP A 257 10.18 2.32 -9.58
C TRP A 257 9.02 3.31 -9.58
N MET A 258 9.05 4.25 -10.52
CA MET A 258 7.91 5.08 -10.76
C MET A 258 6.75 4.18 -11.19
N ARG A 259 5.86 3.89 -10.24
CA ARG A 259 4.56 3.33 -10.59
C ARG A 259 3.70 4.48 -11.08
N PRO A 260 3.53 4.63 -12.40
CA PRO A 260 2.63 5.64 -12.94
C PRO A 260 1.24 5.40 -12.37
N ILE A 261 0.41 6.45 -12.30
CA ILE A 261 -1.00 6.28 -12.02
C ILE A 261 -1.65 6.03 -13.37
N HIS A 262 -2.02 4.80 -13.62
CA HIS A 262 -2.64 4.42 -14.89
C HIS A 262 -4.04 5.02 -15.01
N TYR A 263 -4.27 5.72 -16.12
CA TYR A 263 -5.57 6.27 -16.51
C TYR A 263 -6.22 5.38 -17.58
N PRO A 264 -7.55 5.42 -17.70
CA PRO A 264 -8.22 4.90 -18.89
C PRO A 264 -7.72 5.58 -20.15
N THR A 265 -7.89 4.97 -21.28
CA THR A 265 -7.43 5.51 -22.57
C THR A 265 -8.62 6.03 -23.39
N ALA A 266 -8.43 7.17 -24.06
CA ALA A 266 -9.41 7.73 -25.01
C ALA A 266 -9.44 6.93 -26.32
N LEU A 267 -8.38 6.22 -26.62
CA LEU A 267 -8.24 5.35 -27.80
C LEU A 267 -8.20 3.88 -27.36
N LYS A 268 -8.58 2.99 -28.26
CA LYS A 268 -8.35 1.56 -28.08
C LYS A 268 -6.88 1.36 -27.66
N PRO A 269 -6.60 0.64 -26.55
CA PRO A 269 -5.24 0.31 -26.14
C PRO A 269 -4.46 -0.38 -27.24
N LEU A 270 -3.14 -0.22 -27.25
CA LEU A 270 -2.28 -0.99 -28.16
C LEU A 270 -2.44 -2.48 -27.87
N ASP A 271 -2.60 -3.25 -28.94
CA ASP A 271 -2.67 -4.70 -28.84
C ASP A 271 -1.35 -5.26 -28.27
N TRP A 272 -1.45 -6.16 -27.31
CA TRP A 272 -0.34 -6.97 -26.86
C TRP A 272 0.14 -7.87 -28.02
N ARG A 273 1.42 -7.83 -28.29
CA ARG A 273 2.05 -8.61 -29.38
C ARG A 273 3.21 -9.46 -28.90
N ASP A 274 3.73 -9.10 -27.72
CA ASP A 274 4.77 -9.84 -27.03
C ASP A 274 4.65 -9.61 -25.53
N GLU A 275 5.60 -10.10 -24.76
CA GLU A 275 5.57 -10.03 -23.32
C GLU A 275 5.56 -8.60 -22.74
N SER A 276 6.00 -7.60 -23.52
CA SER A 276 6.25 -6.23 -23.04
C SER A 276 5.67 -5.12 -23.92
N TYR A 277 5.11 -5.44 -25.07
CA TYR A 277 4.56 -4.46 -25.99
C TYR A 277 3.02 -4.54 -26.07
N GLY A 278 2.36 -3.55 -25.50
CA GLY A 278 0.91 -3.40 -25.51
C GLY A 278 0.40 -2.32 -24.54
N ALA A 279 -0.90 -2.20 -24.37
CA ALA A 279 -1.62 -1.32 -23.47
C ALA A 279 -1.51 0.18 -23.85
N TYR A 280 -0.45 0.89 -23.46
CA TYR A 280 -0.31 2.34 -23.64
C TYR A 280 0.52 2.74 -24.85
N LEU A 281 0.32 3.96 -25.38
CA LEU A 281 1.10 4.50 -26.49
C LEU A 281 2.54 4.83 -26.09
N SER A 282 2.72 5.35 -24.85
CA SER A 282 4.02 5.79 -24.37
C SER A 282 4.94 4.63 -24.03
N ALA A 283 6.15 4.64 -24.58
CA ALA A 283 7.19 3.68 -24.21
C ALA A 283 7.55 3.76 -22.71
N ASP A 284 7.51 4.95 -22.12
CA ASP A 284 7.79 5.14 -20.69
C ASP A 284 6.75 4.48 -19.77
N LEU A 285 5.47 4.44 -20.19
CA LEU A 285 4.44 3.71 -19.46
C LEU A 285 4.57 2.19 -19.66
N ARG A 286 4.98 1.75 -20.85
CA ARG A 286 5.18 0.32 -21.15
C ARG A 286 6.41 -0.28 -20.51
N LYS A 287 7.44 0.52 -20.22
CA LYS A 287 8.78 0.06 -19.78
C LYS A 287 8.76 -0.97 -18.64
N ASN A 288 7.78 -0.86 -17.74
CA ASN A 288 7.62 -1.75 -16.58
C ASN A 288 6.31 -2.55 -16.62
N LEU A 289 5.69 -2.66 -17.79
CA LEU A 289 4.50 -3.45 -18.01
C LEU A 289 4.87 -4.70 -18.81
N ASN A 290 4.44 -5.84 -18.29
CA ASN A 290 4.47 -7.11 -19.00
C ASN A 290 3.02 -7.60 -19.15
N VAL A 291 2.72 -8.34 -20.18
CA VAL A 291 1.38 -8.89 -20.42
C VAL A 291 0.94 -9.76 -19.23
N VAL A 292 1.86 -10.48 -18.61
CA VAL A 292 1.66 -11.17 -17.33
C VAL A 292 2.39 -10.40 -16.23
N LYS A 293 1.68 -10.12 -15.14
CA LYS A 293 2.22 -9.40 -13.98
C LYS A 293 3.21 -10.29 -13.20
N THR A 294 4.45 -10.26 -13.59
CA THR A 294 5.56 -10.94 -12.92
C THR A 294 6.84 -10.11 -12.98
N ASN A 295 7.71 -10.30 -11.99
CA ASN A 295 9.08 -9.78 -11.99
C ASN A 295 10.09 -10.93 -12.06
N ASP A 296 9.62 -12.18 -12.16
CA ASP A 296 10.46 -13.34 -12.25
C ASP A 296 11.03 -13.49 -13.65
N TYR A 297 12.35 -13.52 -13.74
CA TYR A 297 13.07 -13.57 -15.01
C TYR A 297 12.77 -14.85 -15.79
N GLU A 298 12.70 -15.99 -15.11
CA GLU A 298 12.45 -17.29 -15.77
C GLU A 298 11.03 -17.35 -16.35
N THR A 299 10.05 -16.85 -15.61
CA THR A 299 8.66 -16.75 -16.10
C THR A 299 8.60 -15.87 -17.36
N LEU A 300 9.27 -14.72 -17.36
CA LEU A 300 9.32 -13.83 -18.53
C LEU A 300 10.02 -14.49 -19.72
N ARG A 301 11.09 -15.25 -19.47
CA ARG A 301 11.81 -16.01 -20.50
C ARG A 301 10.90 -17.07 -21.13
N LEU A 302 10.17 -17.84 -20.33
CA LEU A 302 9.22 -18.85 -20.81
C LEU A 302 8.08 -18.24 -21.63
N ILE A 303 7.50 -17.13 -21.17
CA ILE A 303 6.46 -16.39 -21.93
C ILE A 303 7.00 -15.95 -23.28
N LYS A 304 8.22 -15.41 -23.30
CA LYS A 304 8.87 -14.97 -24.54
C LYS A 304 9.13 -16.12 -25.52
N GLU A 305 9.53 -17.27 -25.01
CA GLU A 305 9.71 -18.49 -25.79
C GLU A 305 8.37 -18.99 -26.36
N ALA A 306 7.34 -19.11 -25.52
CA ALA A 306 5.99 -19.48 -25.92
C ALA A 306 5.41 -18.51 -26.96
N THR A 307 5.66 -17.20 -26.83
CA THR A 307 5.26 -16.20 -27.83
C THR A 307 5.93 -16.44 -29.16
N ARG A 308 7.25 -16.75 -29.18
CA ARG A 308 7.98 -17.04 -30.43
C ARG A 308 7.48 -18.31 -31.13
N ASN A 309 7.02 -19.27 -30.35
CA ASN A 309 6.49 -20.53 -30.85
C ASN A 309 5.01 -20.43 -31.31
N GLY A 310 4.35 -19.26 -31.11
CA GLY A 310 2.92 -19.08 -31.40
C GLY A 310 1.98 -19.67 -30.34
N GLU A 311 2.49 -20.17 -29.23
CA GLU A 311 1.71 -20.78 -28.15
C GLU A 311 0.89 -19.76 -27.33
N MET A 312 1.18 -18.46 -27.49
CA MET A 312 0.49 -17.36 -26.81
C MET A 312 -0.55 -16.64 -27.69
N ASP A 313 -0.76 -17.05 -28.92
CA ASP A 313 -1.58 -16.30 -29.89
C ASP A 313 -3.04 -16.18 -29.44
N GLU A 314 -3.68 -17.26 -29.01
CA GLU A 314 -5.04 -17.25 -28.47
C GLU A 314 -5.16 -16.37 -27.22
N PHE A 315 -4.14 -16.39 -26.35
CA PHE A 315 -4.10 -15.55 -25.16
C PHE A 315 -4.01 -14.07 -25.54
N TYR A 316 -3.15 -13.71 -26.51
CA TYR A 316 -3.07 -12.33 -27.00
C TYR A 316 -4.37 -11.89 -27.68
N GLU A 317 -4.98 -12.74 -28.48
CA GLU A 317 -6.28 -12.45 -29.11
C GLU A 317 -7.33 -12.17 -28.00
N GLY A 318 -7.43 -13.02 -26.99
CA GLY A 318 -8.35 -12.87 -25.88
C GLY A 318 -8.16 -11.56 -25.10
N ILE A 319 -6.94 -11.25 -24.65
CA ILE A 319 -6.69 -10.03 -23.88
C ILE A 319 -6.92 -8.77 -24.73
N ASN A 320 -6.54 -8.81 -26.02
CA ASN A 320 -6.74 -7.70 -26.94
C ASN A 320 -8.22 -7.47 -27.26
N PHE A 321 -9.00 -8.54 -27.34
CA PHE A 321 -10.45 -8.43 -27.44
C PHE A 321 -11.05 -7.71 -26.22
N TYR A 322 -10.72 -8.14 -25.00
CA TYR A 322 -11.25 -7.52 -23.78
C TYR A 322 -10.84 -6.06 -23.61
N GLN A 323 -9.57 -5.70 -23.87
CA GLN A 323 -9.16 -4.30 -23.76
C GLN A 323 -9.68 -3.42 -24.92
N SER A 324 -10.24 -4.00 -25.98
CA SER A 324 -10.87 -3.27 -27.07
C SER A 324 -12.34 -2.88 -26.78
N VAL A 325 -12.91 -3.37 -25.67
CA VAL A 325 -14.29 -3.06 -25.29
C VAL A 325 -14.38 -1.61 -24.80
N PRO A 326 -15.17 -0.74 -25.44
CA PRO A 326 -15.40 0.61 -24.98
C PRO A 326 -16.33 0.64 -23.78
N TYR A 327 -16.05 1.55 -22.85
CA TYR A 327 -16.90 1.87 -21.71
C TYR A 327 -17.42 3.30 -21.79
N LYS A 328 -18.50 3.58 -21.07
CA LYS A 328 -19.02 4.91 -20.77
C LYS A 328 -19.42 5.00 -19.30
N LEU A 329 -19.44 6.19 -18.74
CA LEU A 329 -19.92 6.42 -17.38
C LEU A 329 -21.46 6.59 -17.39
N ASP A 330 -22.13 5.96 -16.41
CA ASP A 330 -23.51 6.27 -16.06
C ASP A 330 -23.54 7.61 -15.30
N THR A 331 -23.88 8.68 -16.01
CA THR A 331 -23.95 10.02 -15.45
C THR A 331 -25.09 10.20 -14.45
N ASN A 332 -26.19 9.43 -14.60
CA ASN A 332 -27.33 9.51 -13.66
C ASN A 332 -26.93 8.99 -12.27
N VAL A 333 -26.22 7.87 -12.23
CA VAL A 333 -25.71 7.33 -10.96
C VAL A 333 -24.59 8.21 -10.41
N LEU A 334 -23.74 8.77 -11.27
CA LEU A 334 -22.70 9.71 -10.86
C LEU A 334 -23.28 10.94 -10.15
N ASP A 335 -24.41 11.47 -10.61
CA ASP A 335 -25.06 12.62 -10.00
C ASP A 335 -25.64 12.28 -8.61
N ILE A 336 -26.19 11.06 -8.42
CA ILE A 336 -26.62 10.55 -7.11
C ILE A 336 -25.41 10.48 -6.17
N ILE A 337 -24.29 9.89 -6.62
CA ILE A 337 -23.07 9.77 -5.84
C ILE A 337 -22.53 11.14 -5.43
N LYS A 338 -22.50 12.11 -6.35
CA LYS A 338 -22.07 13.49 -6.05
C LYS A 338 -22.98 14.16 -5.03
N HIS A 339 -24.29 13.98 -5.15
CA HIS A 339 -25.26 14.52 -4.18
C HIS A 339 -25.04 13.94 -2.79
N HIS A 340 -24.96 12.62 -2.65
CA HIS A 340 -24.72 11.94 -1.37
C HIS A 340 -23.42 12.42 -0.72
N ARG A 341 -22.35 12.61 -1.51
CA ARG A 341 -21.11 13.16 -0.98
C ARG A 341 -21.23 14.60 -0.50
N MET A 342 -21.98 15.43 -1.24
CA MET A 342 -22.17 16.83 -0.87
C MET A 342 -22.88 16.97 0.47
N ILE A 343 -23.88 16.14 0.74
CA ILE A 343 -24.65 16.15 2.00
C ILE A 343 -24.05 15.25 3.10
N GLY A 344 -22.99 14.49 2.80
CA GLY A 344 -22.37 13.55 3.73
C GLY A 344 -23.21 12.30 4.01
N HIS A 345 -24.14 11.94 3.10
CA HIS A 345 -24.98 10.75 3.22
C HIS A 345 -24.18 9.50 2.86
N THR A 346 -24.31 8.45 3.67
CA THR A 346 -23.58 7.19 3.50
C THR A 346 -24.55 6.07 3.15
N VAL A 347 -24.39 5.50 1.96
CA VAL A 347 -25.10 4.30 1.52
C VAL A 347 -24.17 3.10 1.64
N GLY A 348 -24.56 2.13 2.45
CA GLY A 348 -23.71 1.00 2.79
C GLY A 348 -22.47 1.39 3.62
N LYS A 349 -21.46 0.52 3.69
CA LYS A 349 -20.27 0.72 4.55
C LYS A 349 -19.19 1.63 3.98
N LYS A 350 -19.38 2.30 2.82
CA LYS A 350 -18.25 2.79 2.01
C LYS A 350 -18.36 4.20 1.44
N CYS A 351 -19.21 5.07 1.98
CA CYS A 351 -19.03 6.47 1.66
C CYS A 351 -17.84 7.01 2.48
N PRO A 352 -16.81 7.62 1.84
CA PRO A 352 -15.68 8.13 2.61
C PRO A 352 -16.12 9.31 3.47
N GLU A 353 -16.03 9.16 4.78
CA GLU A 353 -16.10 10.30 5.68
C GLU A 353 -15.03 11.32 5.31
N ILE A 354 -15.46 12.59 5.18
CA ILE A 354 -14.54 13.68 4.82
C ILE A 354 -13.88 14.28 6.07
N LYS A 355 -14.45 14.04 7.25
CA LYS A 355 -14.00 14.62 8.51
C LYS A 355 -13.01 13.68 9.21
N SER A 356 -11.79 14.17 9.47
CA SER A 356 -10.86 13.52 10.38
C SER A 356 -11.33 13.69 11.83
N PHE A 357 -11.11 12.67 12.65
CA PHE A 357 -11.33 12.74 14.09
C PHE A 357 -10.24 13.56 14.77
N LEU A 358 -10.62 14.38 15.73
CA LEU A 358 -9.66 15.10 16.56
C LEU A 358 -8.93 14.11 17.48
N ILE A 359 -7.61 14.24 17.53
CA ILE A 359 -6.80 13.55 18.52
C ILE A 359 -6.93 14.35 19.80
N LYS A 360 -7.45 13.74 20.87
CA LYS A 360 -7.55 14.38 22.18
C LYS A 360 -6.17 14.88 22.65
N SER A 361 -6.13 16.08 23.18
CA SER A 361 -4.94 16.58 23.88
C SER A 361 -4.70 15.79 25.16
N GLU A 362 -3.54 15.96 25.77
CA GLU A 362 -3.26 15.36 27.08
C GLU A 362 -4.18 15.97 28.16
N GLU A 363 -4.47 17.26 28.04
CA GLU A 363 -5.38 18.00 28.91
C GLU A 363 -6.81 17.47 28.84
N ASP A 364 -7.37 17.35 27.64
CA ASP A 364 -8.74 16.83 27.43
C ASP A 364 -8.88 15.39 27.94
N PHE A 365 -7.84 14.56 27.72
CA PHE A 365 -7.84 13.20 28.22
C PHE A 365 -7.78 13.13 29.75
N ALA A 366 -6.98 13.99 30.38
CA ALA A 366 -6.87 14.07 31.83
C ALA A 366 -8.17 14.52 32.46
N GLU A 367 -8.82 15.56 31.92
CA GLU A 367 -10.11 16.06 32.40
C GLU A 367 -11.20 14.99 32.33
N GLU A 368 -11.33 14.30 31.18
CA GLU A 368 -12.32 13.26 30.96
C GLU A 368 -12.18 12.05 31.92
N ASN A 369 -10.94 11.73 32.29
CA ASN A 369 -10.65 10.59 33.18
C ASN A 369 -10.39 10.99 34.63
N GLY A 370 -10.61 12.27 34.99
CA GLY A 370 -10.45 12.78 36.35
C GLY A 370 -9.03 12.70 36.89
N LEU A 371 -8.04 12.88 36.04
CA LEU A 371 -6.61 12.83 36.40
C LEU A 371 -6.15 14.19 36.98
N ASN A 372 -5.33 14.15 38.03
CA ASN A 372 -4.91 15.34 38.74
C ASN A 372 -3.89 16.21 37.99
N SER A 373 -3.22 15.69 36.97
CA SER A 373 -2.26 16.44 36.17
C SER A 373 -2.64 16.40 34.69
N PRO A 374 -2.55 17.55 33.97
CA PRO A 374 -2.75 17.59 32.53
C PRO A 374 -1.56 17.00 31.74
N ASN A 375 -0.43 16.75 32.40
CA ASN A 375 0.77 16.22 31.76
C ASN A 375 0.80 14.69 31.91
N LYS A 376 0.87 13.98 30.76
CA LYS A 376 0.90 12.50 30.72
C LYS A 376 2.06 11.87 31.48
N ASP A 377 3.19 12.58 31.61
CA ASP A 377 4.38 12.05 32.26
C ASP A 377 4.16 11.87 33.79
N ASP A 378 3.15 12.54 34.34
CA ASP A 378 2.74 12.45 35.74
C ASP A 378 1.68 11.36 35.98
N TRP A 379 1.18 10.72 34.94
CA TRP A 379 0.14 9.70 35.06
C TRP A 379 0.71 8.32 35.37
N ASP A 380 -0.10 7.48 35.99
CA ASP A 380 0.21 6.06 36.14
C ASP A 380 0.41 5.39 34.77
N LYS A 381 1.27 4.38 34.71
CA LYS A 381 1.56 3.60 33.49
C LYS A 381 0.30 3.06 32.79
N LYS A 382 -0.75 2.78 33.56
CA LYS A 382 -2.06 2.34 33.04
C LYS A 382 -2.69 3.42 32.16
N TRP A 383 -2.76 4.65 32.68
CA TRP A 383 -3.38 5.79 31.99
C TRP A 383 -2.53 6.28 30.82
N GLN A 384 -1.21 6.28 30.95
CA GLN A 384 -0.31 6.54 29.84
C GLN A 384 -0.55 5.55 28.68
N LYS A 385 -0.67 4.24 29.00
CA LYS A 385 -0.94 3.19 28.00
C LYS A 385 -2.29 3.39 27.32
N GLU A 386 -3.33 3.69 28.10
CA GLU A 386 -4.69 3.93 27.58
C GLU A 386 -4.73 5.12 26.63
N TYR A 387 -4.12 6.23 27.01
CA TYR A 387 -3.98 7.41 26.15
C TYR A 387 -3.30 7.08 24.82
N TYR A 388 -2.18 6.34 24.86
CA TYR A 388 -1.48 5.94 23.64
C TYR A 388 -2.28 5.01 22.76
N ILE A 389 -3.07 4.10 23.35
CA ILE A 389 -3.98 3.21 22.60
C ILE A 389 -5.06 4.04 21.89
N GLN A 390 -5.74 4.94 22.60
CA GLN A 390 -6.76 5.80 22.02
C GLN A 390 -6.18 6.70 20.92
N LYS A 391 -5.05 7.34 21.19
CA LYS A 391 -4.35 8.16 20.20
C LYS A 391 -3.96 7.36 18.95
N SER A 392 -3.43 6.15 19.10
CA SER A 392 -3.09 5.25 17.98
C SER A 392 -4.31 4.87 17.16
N ASN A 393 -5.41 4.50 17.82
CA ASN A 393 -6.66 4.14 17.15
C ASN A 393 -7.22 5.29 16.32
N VAL A 394 -7.24 6.52 16.88
CA VAL A 394 -7.68 7.71 16.15
C VAL A 394 -6.73 8.04 14.99
N GLN A 395 -5.42 7.84 15.16
CA GLN A 395 -4.46 8.02 14.07
C GLN A 395 -4.66 7.02 12.94
N GLU A 396 -4.95 5.76 13.25
CA GLU A 396 -5.25 4.72 12.24
C GLU A 396 -6.54 5.04 11.49
N LEU A 397 -7.60 5.43 12.19
CA LEU A 397 -8.86 5.87 11.57
C LEU A 397 -8.62 7.07 10.65
N ASN A 398 -7.90 8.10 11.11
CA ASN A 398 -7.58 9.26 10.29
C ASN A 398 -6.70 8.89 9.09
N TYR A 399 -5.79 7.93 9.23
CA TYR A 399 -4.98 7.44 8.12
C TYR A 399 -5.86 6.74 7.06
N ALA A 400 -6.81 5.91 7.49
CA ALA A 400 -7.76 5.23 6.61
C ALA A 400 -8.67 6.24 5.88
N ILE A 401 -9.23 7.22 6.61
CA ILE A 401 -10.06 8.30 6.05
C ILE A 401 -9.28 9.11 5.02
N ASN A 402 -8.06 9.53 5.35
CA ASN A 402 -7.21 10.28 4.42
C ASN A 402 -6.84 9.45 3.17
N GLY A 403 -6.67 8.14 3.32
CA GLY A 403 -6.48 7.20 2.22
C GLY A 403 -7.70 7.16 1.29
N ASN A 404 -8.89 7.05 1.85
CA ASN A 404 -10.15 7.04 1.11
C ASN A 404 -10.40 8.37 0.40
N VAL A 405 -10.17 9.51 1.07
CA VAL A 405 -10.28 10.85 0.46
C VAL A 405 -9.30 11.02 -0.70
N ALA A 406 -8.06 10.55 -0.55
CA ALA A 406 -7.05 10.62 -1.61
C ALA A 406 -7.42 9.74 -2.81
N THR A 407 -7.96 8.55 -2.55
CA THR A 407 -8.46 7.64 -3.58
C THR A 407 -9.61 8.25 -4.36
N TRP A 408 -10.58 8.82 -3.65
CA TRP A 408 -11.72 9.47 -4.29
C TRP A 408 -11.32 10.70 -5.12
N LYS A 409 -10.38 11.52 -4.64
CA LYS A 409 -9.85 12.65 -5.44
C LYS A 409 -9.20 12.18 -6.75
N LEU A 410 -8.57 11.02 -6.72
CA LEU A 410 -8.05 10.40 -7.94
C LEU A 410 -9.18 9.95 -8.86
N ASP A 411 -10.21 9.32 -8.31
CA ASP A 411 -11.38 8.88 -9.08
C ASP A 411 -12.11 10.08 -9.71
N GLU A 412 -12.31 11.18 -8.98
CA GLU A 412 -12.85 12.44 -9.52
C GLU A 412 -12.02 13.00 -10.67
N ASP A 413 -10.70 12.99 -10.54
CA ASP A 413 -9.81 13.47 -11.60
C ASP A 413 -9.91 12.59 -12.86
N ILE A 414 -10.08 11.28 -12.70
CA ILE A 414 -10.29 10.34 -13.81
C ILE A 414 -11.69 10.52 -14.42
N ILE A 415 -12.73 10.65 -13.61
CA ILE A 415 -14.10 10.92 -14.06
C ILE A 415 -14.15 12.21 -14.89
N ASN A 416 -13.56 13.29 -14.37
CA ASN A 416 -13.50 14.56 -15.09
C ASN A 416 -12.73 14.44 -16.41
N TYR A 417 -11.64 13.68 -16.45
CA TYR A 417 -10.94 13.38 -17.69
C TYR A 417 -11.83 12.63 -18.68
N ILE A 418 -12.57 11.60 -18.25
CA ILE A 418 -13.45 10.82 -19.11
C ILE A 418 -14.56 11.70 -19.69
N LEU A 419 -15.22 12.51 -18.86
CA LEU A 419 -16.34 13.36 -19.29
C LEU A 419 -15.89 14.50 -20.21
N ASN A 420 -14.79 15.18 -19.87
CA ASN A 420 -14.39 16.41 -20.54
C ASN A 420 -13.44 16.17 -21.72
N GLU A 421 -12.63 15.12 -21.68
CA GLU A 421 -11.58 14.87 -22.68
C GLU A 421 -11.85 13.61 -23.54
N CYS A 422 -12.70 12.66 -23.09
CA CYS A 422 -13.00 11.44 -23.86
C CYS A 422 -14.42 11.40 -24.43
N ASN A 423 -15.22 12.47 -24.31
CA ASN A 423 -16.64 12.48 -24.70
C ASN A 423 -17.44 11.31 -24.09
N ASN A 424 -17.09 10.93 -22.87
CA ASN A 424 -17.68 9.80 -22.15
C ASN A 424 -17.56 8.43 -22.86
N VAL A 425 -16.55 8.25 -23.71
CA VAL A 425 -16.19 6.93 -24.29
C VAL A 425 -14.73 6.68 -24.05
N PHE A 426 -14.39 5.58 -23.39
CA PHE A 426 -13.02 5.26 -22.99
C PHE A 426 -12.78 3.75 -22.98
N TYR A 427 -11.51 3.38 -22.92
CA TYR A 427 -11.05 2.00 -22.86
C TYR A 427 -10.14 1.82 -21.64
N ILE A 428 -10.00 0.58 -21.17
CA ILE A 428 -9.14 0.27 -20.04
C ILE A 428 -8.14 -0.82 -20.45
N PRO A 429 -6.84 -0.50 -20.51
CA PRO A 429 -5.82 -1.51 -20.77
C PRO A 429 -5.83 -2.62 -19.71
N MET A 430 -5.51 -3.83 -20.12
CA MET A 430 -5.54 -5.02 -19.28
C MET A 430 -4.18 -5.71 -19.20
N GLN A 431 -4.01 -6.49 -18.13
CA GLN A 431 -2.86 -7.32 -17.83
C GLN A 431 -3.35 -8.62 -17.19
N ALA A 432 -2.64 -9.73 -17.37
CA ALA A 432 -2.95 -10.98 -16.69
C ALA A 432 -2.10 -11.19 -15.43
N ASP A 433 -2.58 -12.03 -14.51
CA ASP A 433 -1.72 -12.63 -13.49
C ASP A 433 -1.14 -13.99 -13.97
N PHE A 434 -0.31 -14.63 -13.14
CA PHE A 434 0.29 -15.93 -13.45
C PHE A 434 -0.72 -17.08 -13.60
N ARG A 435 -1.97 -16.88 -13.15
CA ARG A 435 -3.09 -17.82 -13.29
C ARG A 435 -3.92 -17.52 -14.53
N GLN A 436 -3.48 -16.61 -15.42
CA GLN A 436 -4.16 -16.13 -16.61
C GLN A 436 -5.46 -15.37 -16.36
N ARG A 437 -5.69 -14.89 -15.12
CA ARG A 437 -6.80 -13.98 -14.81
C ARG A 437 -6.48 -12.59 -15.30
N LEU A 438 -7.43 -11.97 -15.99
CA LEU A 438 -7.29 -10.64 -16.54
C LEU A 438 -7.66 -9.56 -15.50
N TYR A 439 -6.83 -8.53 -15.41
CA TYR A 439 -7.01 -7.40 -14.54
C TYR A 439 -6.86 -6.09 -15.31
N PHE A 440 -7.68 -5.12 -14.96
CA PHE A 440 -7.53 -3.78 -15.46
C PHE A 440 -6.28 -3.11 -14.87
N LEU A 441 -5.51 -2.44 -15.71
CA LEU A 441 -4.33 -1.69 -15.27
C LEU A 441 -4.70 -0.40 -14.53
N CYS A 442 -5.83 0.20 -14.88
CA CYS A 442 -6.33 1.39 -14.23
C CYS A 442 -6.93 1.07 -12.87
N HIS A 443 -6.64 1.93 -11.86
CA HIS A 443 -7.27 1.85 -10.55
C HIS A 443 -8.80 2.07 -10.63
N PHE A 444 -9.23 3.01 -11.47
CA PHE A 444 -10.64 3.25 -11.77
C PHE A 444 -11.14 2.20 -12.77
N SER A 445 -11.80 1.17 -12.27
CA SER A 445 -12.20 0.01 -13.08
C SER A 445 -13.41 -0.74 -12.50
N PRO A 446 -14.10 -1.56 -13.29
CA PRO A 446 -15.23 -2.37 -12.82
C PRO A 446 -14.89 -3.43 -11.75
N HIS A 447 -13.61 -3.65 -11.45
CA HIS A 447 -13.18 -4.55 -10.37
C HIS A 447 -13.29 -3.91 -8.98
N ARG A 448 -13.63 -2.60 -8.92
CA ARG A 448 -13.79 -1.87 -7.67
C ARG A 448 -15.12 -2.19 -6.98
N GLU A 449 -15.29 -1.61 -5.81
CA GLU A 449 -16.51 -1.68 -5.00
C GLU A 449 -17.73 -1.13 -5.72
N ASP A 450 -18.93 -1.42 -5.17
CA ASP A 450 -20.24 -1.11 -5.72
C ASP A 450 -20.36 0.32 -6.30
N ILE A 451 -19.93 1.32 -5.52
CA ILE A 451 -20.01 2.74 -5.91
C ILE A 451 -19.23 3.07 -7.20
N ILE A 452 -18.08 2.44 -7.42
CA ILE A 452 -17.29 2.66 -8.63
C ILE A 452 -17.78 1.74 -9.76
N LYS A 453 -18.07 0.47 -9.44
CA LYS A 453 -18.56 -0.50 -10.42
C LYS A 453 -19.86 -0.05 -11.08
N SER A 454 -20.76 0.60 -10.33
CA SER A 454 -22.04 1.12 -10.83
C SER A 454 -21.93 2.19 -11.92
N LEU A 455 -20.78 2.85 -12.01
CA LEU A 455 -20.53 3.88 -13.01
C LEU A 455 -20.20 3.34 -14.40
N PHE A 456 -19.91 2.04 -14.53
CA PHE A 456 -19.48 1.48 -15.81
C PHE A 456 -20.65 0.90 -16.60
N HIS A 457 -20.84 1.43 -17.78
CA HIS A 457 -21.67 0.84 -18.83
C HIS A 457 -20.80 0.53 -20.06
N PHE A 458 -21.20 -0.45 -20.86
CA PHE A 458 -20.59 -0.69 -22.17
C PHE A 458 -20.89 0.49 -23.11
N GLY A 459 -19.86 1.00 -23.76
CA GLY A 459 -19.99 2.04 -24.79
C GLY A 459 -20.35 1.41 -26.14
N ASN A 460 -20.90 2.23 -27.04
CA ASN A 460 -21.16 1.87 -28.45
C ASN A 460 -21.97 0.59 -28.67
N VAL A 461 -22.86 0.23 -27.75
CA VAL A 461 -23.76 -0.92 -27.88
C VAL A 461 -24.78 -0.61 -28.96
N LYS A 462 -24.97 -1.54 -29.90
CA LYS A 462 -25.93 -1.38 -31.02
C LYS A 462 -26.98 -2.46 -31.03
N LYS A 463 -26.76 -3.57 -30.34
CA LYS A 463 -27.64 -4.72 -30.35
C LYS A 463 -28.77 -4.53 -29.33
N PRO A 464 -30.06 -4.67 -29.75
CA PRO A 464 -31.17 -4.58 -28.81
C PRO A 464 -31.22 -5.81 -27.89
N ILE A 465 -31.93 -5.67 -26.76
CA ILE A 465 -32.03 -6.72 -25.72
C ILE A 465 -32.78 -7.95 -26.23
N GLY A 466 -33.69 -7.84 -27.21
CA GLY A 466 -34.48 -8.91 -27.79
C GLY A 466 -35.48 -9.55 -26.81
N LYS A 467 -36.05 -10.67 -27.21
CA LYS A 467 -37.17 -11.34 -26.48
C LYS A 467 -36.85 -11.69 -25.05
N ASN A 468 -35.64 -12.19 -24.81
CA ASN A 468 -35.22 -12.67 -23.48
C ASN A 468 -34.49 -11.62 -22.63
N GLY A 469 -34.17 -10.46 -23.21
CA GLY A 469 -33.37 -9.46 -22.52
C GLY A 469 -34.03 -8.90 -21.28
N LEU A 470 -35.32 -8.63 -21.35
CA LEU A 470 -36.10 -8.11 -20.22
C LEU A 470 -36.12 -9.10 -19.05
N PHE A 471 -36.23 -10.40 -19.31
CA PHE A 471 -36.14 -11.44 -18.29
C PHE A 471 -34.80 -11.41 -17.58
N TRP A 472 -33.68 -11.35 -18.30
CA TRP A 472 -32.34 -11.33 -17.71
C TRP A 472 -32.06 -10.03 -17.00
N MET A 473 -32.60 -8.90 -17.42
CA MET A 473 -32.51 -7.64 -16.68
C MET A 473 -33.25 -7.71 -15.33
N LYS A 474 -34.46 -8.34 -15.29
CA LYS A 474 -35.16 -8.59 -14.02
C LYS A 474 -34.34 -9.49 -13.10
N VAL A 475 -33.79 -10.59 -13.61
CA VAL A 475 -32.92 -11.49 -12.86
C VAL A 475 -31.71 -10.73 -12.29
N HIS A 476 -31.11 -9.85 -13.08
CA HIS A 476 -29.97 -9.04 -12.64
C HIS A 476 -30.33 -8.08 -11.51
N VAL A 477 -31.46 -7.38 -11.62
CA VAL A 477 -31.98 -6.49 -10.56
C VAL A 477 -32.18 -7.28 -9.26
N ALA A 478 -32.79 -8.47 -9.31
CA ALA A 478 -32.97 -9.35 -8.16
C ALA A 478 -31.63 -9.80 -7.55
N ASN A 479 -30.63 -10.10 -8.39
CA ASN A 479 -29.27 -10.46 -7.93
C ASN A 479 -28.60 -9.31 -7.18
N LEU A 480 -28.77 -8.06 -7.63
CA LEU A 480 -28.19 -6.88 -6.99
C LEU A 480 -28.92 -6.52 -5.68
N TRP A 481 -30.20 -6.82 -5.59
CA TRP A 481 -30.94 -6.72 -4.33
C TRP A 481 -30.37 -7.68 -3.29
N GLY A 482 -30.06 -8.93 -3.66
CA GLY A 482 -29.47 -9.93 -2.78
C GLY A 482 -30.48 -10.43 -1.73
N LYS A 483 -30.12 -10.39 -0.45
CA LYS A 483 -30.95 -10.78 0.71
C LYS A 483 -31.58 -12.17 0.57
N GLY A 484 -30.89 -13.09 -0.10
CA GLY A 484 -31.33 -14.47 -0.35
C GLY A 484 -32.13 -14.68 -1.64
N ILE A 485 -32.66 -13.61 -2.26
CA ILE A 485 -33.34 -13.71 -3.57
C ILE A 485 -32.35 -14.12 -4.66
N ASP A 486 -31.12 -13.67 -4.58
CA ASP A 486 -30.00 -14.00 -5.48
C ASP A 486 -29.61 -15.49 -5.46
N LYS A 487 -30.17 -16.30 -4.57
CA LYS A 487 -29.95 -17.74 -4.46
C LYS A 487 -31.14 -18.58 -4.98
N ASP A 488 -32.24 -17.93 -5.37
CA ASP A 488 -33.44 -18.61 -5.84
C ASP A 488 -33.35 -18.94 -7.35
N LYS A 489 -34.34 -19.68 -7.91
CA LYS A 489 -34.46 -19.93 -9.35
C LYS A 489 -34.60 -18.62 -10.12
N PHE A 490 -34.15 -18.60 -11.39
CA PHE A 490 -34.21 -17.39 -12.21
C PHE A 490 -35.62 -16.87 -12.41
N GLU A 491 -36.60 -17.77 -12.56
CA GLU A 491 -38.02 -17.45 -12.71
C GLU A 491 -38.55 -16.74 -11.44
N ASN A 492 -38.15 -17.23 -10.26
CA ASN A 492 -38.57 -16.64 -8.99
C ASN A 492 -37.92 -15.24 -8.77
N ARG A 493 -36.65 -15.08 -9.22
CA ARG A 493 -35.98 -13.78 -9.21
C ARG A 493 -36.70 -12.77 -10.09
N ALA A 494 -37.06 -13.17 -11.32
CA ALA A 494 -37.82 -12.34 -12.25
C ALA A 494 -39.20 -11.98 -11.69
N SER A 495 -39.91 -12.96 -11.13
CA SER A 495 -41.23 -12.77 -10.49
C SER A 495 -41.17 -11.88 -9.24
N TRP A 496 -40.06 -11.95 -8.50
CA TRP A 496 -39.86 -11.03 -7.38
C TRP A 496 -39.80 -9.57 -7.85
N VAL A 497 -39.09 -9.28 -8.92
CA VAL A 497 -39.02 -7.94 -9.50
C VAL A 497 -40.41 -7.50 -10.00
N GLU A 498 -41.19 -8.37 -10.63
CA GLU A 498 -42.55 -8.05 -11.09
C GLU A 498 -43.48 -7.70 -9.94
N LYS A 499 -43.41 -8.42 -8.82
CA LYS A 499 -44.18 -8.12 -7.60
C LYS A 499 -43.77 -6.81 -6.94
N ASN A 500 -42.58 -6.36 -7.16
CA ASN A 500 -41.99 -5.15 -6.54
C ASN A 500 -41.82 -3.99 -7.52
N ILE A 501 -42.39 -4.11 -8.71
CA ILE A 501 -42.11 -3.18 -9.82
C ILE A 501 -42.51 -1.72 -9.51
N ASP A 502 -43.53 -1.50 -8.70
CA ASP A 502 -44.05 -0.16 -8.44
C ASP A 502 -43.04 0.68 -7.66
N TRP A 503 -42.53 0.18 -6.51
CA TRP A 503 -41.51 0.91 -5.78
C TRP A 503 -40.14 0.94 -6.52
N ILE A 504 -39.84 -0.05 -7.35
CA ILE A 504 -38.67 -0.04 -8.23
C ILE A 504 -38.76 1.14 -9.22
N LYS A 505 -39.93 1.38 -9.80
CA LYS A 505 -40.17 2.53 -10.67
C LYS A 505 -40.07 3.86 -9.92
N GLU A 506 -40.60 3.93 -8.70
CA GLU A 506 -40.50 5.11 -7.85
C GLU A 506 -39.03 5.46 -7.54
N CYS A 507 -38.24 4.46 -7.13
CA CYS A 507 -36.80 4.62 -6.90
C CYS A 507 -36.06 5.03 -8.19
N ALA A 508 -36.38 4.43 -9.33
CA ALA A 508 -35.75 4.75 -10.61
C ALA A 508 -36.08 6.17 -11.08
N SER A 509 -37.30 6.66 -10.80
CA SER A 509 -37.77 8.01 -11.14
C SER A 509 -37.09 9.07 -10.28
N ASP A 510 -37.16 8.95 -8.96
CA ASP A 510 -36.54 9.88 -8.00
C ASP A 510 -35.80 9.12 -6.91
N PRO A 511 -34.54 8.76 -7.13
CA PRO A 511 -33.75 7.98 -6.20
C PRO A 511 -33.33 8.73 -4.94
N LEU A 512 -33.44 10.05 -4.91
CA LEU A 512 -33.09 10.86 -3.75
C LEU A 512 -34.28 11.02 -2.77
N ALA A 513 -35.50 10.96 -3.28
CA ALA A 513 -36.71 10.95 -2.46
C ALA A 513 -37.11 9.53 -2.05
N ASN A 514 -36.95 8.55 -2.93
CA ASN A 514 -37.34 7.15 -2.69
C ASN A 514 -36.09 6.28 -2.46
N VAL A 515 -35.67 6.22 -1.20
CA VAL A 515 -34.37 5.64 -0.79
C VAL A 515 -34.40 4.12 -0.52
N HIS A 516 -35.51 3.44 -0.80
CA HIS A 516 -35.62 1.98 -0.53
C HIS A 516 -34.53 1.14 -1.23
N TRP A 517 -34.01 1.62 -2.36
CA TRP A 517 -32.90 0.98 -3.10
C TRP A 517 -31.60 0.90 -2.28
N GLU A 518 -31.42 1.76 -1.27
CA GLU A 518 -30.21 1.78 -0.44
C GLU A 518 -30.07 0.50 0.41
N ASP A 519 -31.17 -0.21 0.63
CA ASP A 519 -31.20 -1.48 1.34
C ASP A 519 -30.67 -2.68 0.54
N ALA A 520 -30.41 -2.52 -0.76
CA ALA A 520 -29.88 -3.57 -1.61
C ALA A 520 -28.46 -3.99 -1.17
N SER A 521 -28.07 -5.22 -1.48
CA SER A 521 -26.70 -5.71 -1.22
C SER A 521 -25.65 -4.97 -2.03
N SER A 522 -26.02 -4.45 -3.22
CA SER A 522 -25.20 -3.61 -4.08
C SER A 522 -25.99 -2.37 -4.51
N PRO A 523 -26.16 -1.36 -3.63
CA PRO A 523 -27.15 -0.30 -3.81
C PRO A 523 -26.97 0.52 -5.09
N TYR A 524 -25.77 1.02 -5.36
CA TYR A 524 -25.54 1.87 -6.53
C TYR A 524 -25.66 1.10 -7.88
N GLN A 525 -25.23 -0.15 -7.93
CA GLN A 525 -25.46 -1.00 -9.09
C GLN A 525 -26.97 -1.31 -9.23
N PHE A 526 -27.66 -1.53 -8.10
CA PHE A 526 -29.10 -1.79 -8.10
C PHE A 526 -29.89 -0.63 -8.69
N ILE A 527 -29.65 0.61 -8.24
CA ILE A 527 -30.36 1.77 -8.78
C ILE A 527 -30.02 2.04 -10.26
N SER A 528 -28.77 1.80 -10.71
CA SER A 528 -28.41 1.82 -12.13
C SER A 528 -29.23 0.81 -12.93
N ALA A 529 -29.32 -0.43 -12.44
CA ALA A 529 -30.08 -1.48 -13.10
C ALA A 529 -31.59 -1.21 -13.09
N CYS A 530 -32.16 -0.65 -12.02
CA CYS A 530 -33.57 -0.24 -11.95
C CYS A 530 -33.90 0.82 -13.00
N LYS A 531 -33.05 1.87 -13.13
CA LYS A 531 -33.25 2.91 -14.17
C LYS A 531 -33.25 2.34 -15.58
N GLU A 532 -32.33 1.44 -15.86
CA GLU A 532 -32.24 0.78 -17.18
C GLU A 532 -33.42 -0.20 -17.41
N LEU A 533 -33.83 -0.96 -16.37
CA LEU A 533 -34.97 -1.85 -16.45
C LEU A 533 -36.28 -1.09 -16.74
N VAL A 534 -36.54 0.03 -16.07
CA VAL A 534 -37.74 0.84 -16.30
C VAL A 534 -37.81 1.31 -17.75
N LYS A 535 -36.71 1.85 -18.29
CA LYS A 535 -36.63 2.24 -19.71
C LYS A 535 -36.82 1.03 -20.63
N ALA A 536 -36.27 -0.14 -20.29
CA ALA A 536 -36.44 -1.34 -21.09
C ALA A 536 -37.91 -1.85 -21.11
N ILE A 537 -38.65 -1.69 -20.00
CA ILE A 537 -40.07 -2.01 -19.92
C ILE A 537 -40.87 -1.05 -20.82
N GLU A 538 -40.55 0.24 -20.87
CA GLU A 538 -41.23 1.22 -21.71
C GLU A 538 -40.98 1.03 -23.19
N VAL A 539 -39.75 0.70 -23.59
CA VAL A 539 -39.36 0.56 -25.01
C VAL A 539 -39.57 -0.86 -25.56
N GLY A 540 -39.44 -1.85 -24.69
CA GLY A 540 -39.60 -3.26 -25.07
C GLY A 540 -38.34 -3.88 -25.68
N GLU A 541 -38.51 -4.89 -26.52
CA GLU A 541 -37.46 -5.74 -27.10
C GLU A 541 -36.39 -4.99 -27.92
N THR A 542 -36.76 -3.80 -28.44
CA THR A 542 -35.89 -2.96 -29.25
C THR A 542 -34.96 -2.07 -28.42
N TYR A 543 -35.09 -2.09 -27.07
CA TYR A 543 -34.25 -1.30 -26.19
C TYR A 543 -32.79 -1.71 -26.31
N VAL A 544 -31.90 -0.72 -26.31
CA VAL A 544 -30.45 -0.90 -26.36
C VAL A 544 -29.86 -0.38 -25.07
N THR A 545 -29.22 -1.23 -24.30
CA THR A 545 -28.55 -0.87 -23.05
C THR A 545 -27.09 -1.25 -23.03
N GLY A 546 -26.28 -0.46 -22.34
CA GLY A 546 -24.88 -0.77 -22.01
C GLY A 546 -24.71 -1.34 -20.60
N LEU A 547 -25.79 -1.63 -19.88
CA LEU A 547 -25.73 -2.18 -18.52
C LEU A 547 -24.97 -3.51 -18.50
N PRO A 548 -23.85 -3.63 -17.73
CA PRO A 548 -23.13 -4.89 -17.63
C PRO A 548 -23.89 -5.89 -16.76
N LEU A 549 -24.11 -7.09 -17.25
CA LEU A 549 -24.61 -8.20 -16.46
C LEU A 549 -23.40 -9.02 -15.98
N SER A 550 -23.28 -9.21 -14.67
CA SER A 550 -22.22 -10.03 -14.11
C SER A 550 -22.65 -11.48 -14.01
N VAL A 551 -21.83 -12.38 -14.54
CA VAL A 551 -21.98 -13.83 -14.41
C VAL A 551 -20.73 -14.40 -13.74
N ASP A 552 -20.92 -15.40 -12.86
CA ASP A 552 -19.83 -16.05 -12.15
C ASP A 552 -20.09 -17.56 -12.05
N ALA A 553 -19.03 -18.33 -11.90
CA ALA A 553 -19.10 -19.77 -11.75
C ALA A 553 -18.97 -20.17 -10.27
N SER A 554 -19.73 -21.20 -9.87
CA SER A 554 -19.61 -21.78 -8.53
C SER A 554 -18.33 -22.59 -8.43
N SER A 555 -17.20 -21.93 -8.05
CA SER A 555 -15.91 -22.61 -7.83
C SER A 555 -15.36 -23.35 -9.05
N SER A 556 -14.97 -22.59 -10.10
CA SER A 556 -14.51 -23.11 -11.40
C SER A 556 -13.40 -24.18 -11.29
N GLY A 557 -12.47 -24.05 -10.33
CA GLY A 557 -11.45 -25.07 -10.07
C GLY A 557 -12.04 -26.42 -9.70
N TYR A 558 -13.02 -26.46 -8.80
CA TYR A 558 -13.72 -27.69 -8.43
C TYR A 558 -14.59 -28.23 -9.57
N GLN A 559 -15.18 -27.38 -10.40
CA GLN A 559 -15.89 -27.80 -11.60
C GLN A 559 -14.96 -28.55 -12.54
N ILE A 560 -13.76 -28.03 -12.78
CA ILE A 560 -12.73 -28.71 -13.60
C ILE A 560 -12.33 -30.05 -12.97
N TYR A 561 -12.07 -30.08 -11.67
CA TYR A 561 -11.75 -31.34 -10.98
C TYR A 561 -12.87 -32.36 -11.05
N SER A 562 -14.13 -31.94 -10.88
CA SER A 562 -15.26 -32.84 -10.98
C SER A 562 -15.40 -33.46 -12.38
N CYS A 563 -15.10 -32.68 -13.44
CA CYS A 563 -15.04 -33.18 -14.82
C CYS A 563 -13.90 -34.20 -15.01
N LEU A 564 -12.68 -33.86 -14.55
CA LEU A 564 -11.51 -34.73 -14.70
C LEU A 564 -11.68 -36.05 -13.94
N LEU A 565 -12.26 -35.99 -12.74
CA LEU A 565 -12.54 -37.16 -11.91
C LEU A 565 -13.83 -37.89 -12.28
N ARG A 566 -14.63 -37.32 -13.18
CA ARG A 566 -15.97 -37.79 -13.54
C ARG A 566 -16.87 -37.98 -12.32
N SER A 567 -16.75 -37.07 -11.34
CA SER A 567 -17.52 -37.12 -10.10
C SER A 567 -18.82 -36.35 -10.22
N GLU A 568 -19.94 -37.09 -10.39
CA GLU A 568 -21.27 -36.47 -10.42
C GLU A 568 -21.60 -35.72 -9.12
N LYS A 569 -21.22 -36.28 -7.97
CA LYS A 569 -21.41 -35.65 -6.65
C LYS A 569 -20.79 -34.27 -6.60
N ASP A 570 -19.53 -34.16 -7.01
CA ASP A 570 -18.80 -32.88 -6.96
C ASP A 570 -19.32 -31.92 -8.03
N ALA A 571 -19.74 -32.42 -9.18
CA ALA A 571 -20.39 -31.65 -10.24
C ALA A 571 -21.73 -31.05 -9.77
N LYS A 572 -22.52 -31.76 -8.98
CA LYS A 572 -23.75 -31.26 -8.35
C LYS A 572 -23.44 -30.17 -7.34
N LEU A 573 -22.46 -30.38 -6.45
CA LEU A 573 -22.06 -29.41 -5.42
C LEU A 573 -21.56 -28.08 -6.00
N THR A 574 -21.02 -28.10 -7.20
CA THR A 574 -20.53 -26.91 -7.91
C THR A 574 -21.45 -26.37 -8.99
N ASN A 575 -22.69 -26.85 -9.05
CA ASN A 575 -23.72 -26.47 -10.06
C ASN A 575 -23.26 -26.66 -11.51
N LEU A 576 -22.33 -27.60 -11.76
CA LEU A 576 -21.95 -28.01 -13.12
C LEU A 576 -22.95 -28.99 -13.71
N TYR A 577 -23.56 -29.79 -12.87
CA TYR A 577 -24.60 -30.72 -13.21
C TYR A 577 -25.98 -30.10 -12.90
N ASN A 578 -26.84 -29.98 -13.89
CA ASN A 578 -28.19 -29.47 -13.72
C ASN A 578 -29.11 -30.60 -13.21
N ASP A 579 -29.35 -30.63 -11.91
CA ASP A 579 -30.29 -31.58 -11.30
C ASP A 579 -31.71 -31.03 -11.45
N PRO A 580 -32.61 -31.72 -12.17
CA PRO A 580 -33.98 -31.25 -12.37
C PRO A 580 -34.78 -31.09 -11.06
N ASP A 581 -34.40 -31.87 -10.01
CA ASP A 581 -35.10 -31.87 -8.73
C ASP A 581 -34.51 -30.83 -7.75
N GLN A 582 -33.46 -30.14 -8.17
CA GLN A 582 -32.79 -29.13 -7.32
C GLN A 582 -33.58 -27.82 -7.30
N GLU A 583 -34.08 -27.44 -6.12
CA GLU A 583 -34.82 -26.18 -5.96
C GLU A 583 -33.92 -24.94 -5.91
N LYS A 584 -32.72 -25.04 -5.36
CA LYS A 584 -31.77 -23.93 -5.21
C LYS A 584 -30.37 -24.36 -5.64
N ALA A 585 -29.59 -23.38 -6.11
CA ALA A 585 -28.17 -23.59 -6.38
C ALA A 585 -27.43 -24.12 -5.15
N ASN A 586 -26.56 -25.12 -5.31
CA ASN A 586 -25.71 -25.63 -4.25
C ASN A 586 -24.62 -24.60 -3.90
N ASP A 587 -24.24 -24.60 -2.64
CA ASP A 587 -23.13 -23.78 -2.15
C ASP A 587 -22.06 -24.68 -1.52
N ILE A 588 -21.06 -25.03 -2.31
CA ILE A 588 -19.92 -25.85 -1.88
C ILE A 588 -19.19 -25.25 -0.66
N TYR A 589 -19.16 -23.92 -0.53
CA TYR A 589 -18.48 -23.26 0.60
C TYR A 589 -19.24 -23.49 1.91
N SER A 590 -20.56 -23.44 1.87
CA SER A 590 -21.40 -23.79 3.03
C SER A 590 -21.25 -25.26 3.42
N ASP A 591 -21.14 -26.16 2.45
CA ASP A 591 -20.89 -27.58 2.72
C ASP A 591 -19.51 -27.78 3.37
N VAL A 592 -18.45 -27.19 2.82
CA VAL A 592 -17.11 -27.25 3.41
C VAL A 592 -17.10 -26.64 4.81
N ALA A 593 -17.72 -25.48 5.01
CA ALA A 593 -17.84 -24.84 6.32
C ALA A 593 -18.53 -25.75 7.34
N ARG A 594 -19.58 -26.46 6.91
CA ARG A 594 -20.29 -27.43 7.77
C ARG A 594 -19.37 -28.59 8.21
N TYR A 595 -18.60 -29.17 7.29
CA TYR A 595 -17.67 -30.25 7.63
C TYR A 595 -16.54 -29.76 8.53
N VAL A 596 -15.93 -28.62 8.21
CA VAL A 596 -14.89 -28.00 9.07
C VAL A 596 -15.43 -27.69 10.46
N THR A 597 -16.66 -27.17 10.55
CA THR A 597 -17.29 -26.86 11.84
C THR A 597 -17.49 -28.15 12.66
N ILE A 598 -17.96 -29.23 12.05
CA ILE A 598 -18.13 -30.53 12.71
C ILE A 598 -16.79 -31.07 13.23
N ASP A 599 -15.73 -30.99 12.38
CA ASP A 599 -14.40 -31.45 12.77
C ASP A 599 -13.81 -30.57 13.87
N CYS A 600 -13.89 -29.25 13.76
CA CYS A 600 -13.47 -28.34 14.81
C CYS A 600 -14.20 -28.60 16.14
N GLN A 601 -15.52 -28.79 16.11
CA GLN A 601 -16.30 -29.13 17.30
C GLN A 601 -15.86 -30.47 17.92
N LYS A 602 -15.55 -31.46 17.08
CA LYS A 602 -15.06 -32.77 17.52
C LYS A 602 -13.68 -32.64 18.18
N TYR A 603 -12.74 -31.92 17.56
CA TYR A 603 -11.42 -31.66 18.14
C TYR A 603 -11.49 -30.84 19.42
N MET A 604 -12.27 -29.74 19.44
CA MET A 604 -12.44 -28.90 20.64
C MET A 604 -13.09 -29.67 21.78
N LYS A 605 -13.98 -30.60 21.49
CA LYS A 605 -14.62 -31.45 22.52
C LYS A 605 -13.63 -32.47 23.08
N MET A 606 -12.78 -33.04 22.23
CA MET A 606 -11.74 -33.98 22.67
C MET A 606 -10.67 -33.29 23.54
N ASP A 607 -10.20 -32.12 23.15
CA ASP A 607 -9.20 -31.37 23.90
C ASP A 607 -9.73 -30.89 25.26
N ILE A 608 -10.96 -30.37 25.29
CA ILE A 608 -11.57 -29.89 26.54
C ILE A 608 -11.82 -31.08 27.48
N ASP A 609 -12.31 -32.20 26.98
CA ASP A 609 -12.58 -33.38 27.80
C ASP A 609 -11.25 -34.02 28.29
N ALA A 610 -10.19 -33.99 27.47
CA ALA A 610 -8.85 -34.45 27.87
C ALA A 610 -8.23 -33.54 28.95
N GLU A 611 -8.28 -32.21 28.77
CA GLU A 611 -7.81 -31.25 29.78
C GLU A 611 -8.61 -31.34 31.10
N ILE A 612 -9.91 -31.56 31.02
CA ILE A 612 -10.75 -31.76 32.20
C ILE A 612 -10.39 -33.06 32.92
N GLU A 613 -10.11 -34.15 32.21
CA GLU A 613 -9.69 -35.42 32.80
C GLU A 613 -8.29 -35.31 33.42
N GLU A 614 -7.39 -34.53 32.83
CA GLU A 614 -6.06 -34.26 33.42
C GLU A 614 -6.20 -33.39 34.68
N TYR A 615 -7.04 -32.37 34.67
CA TYR A 615 -7.30 -31.52 35.81
C TYR A 615 -8.02 -32.24 36.98
N LYS A 616 -8.84 -33.24 36.68
CA LYS A 616 -9.46 -34.11 37.68
C LYS A 616 -8.43 -34.99 38.41
N LYS A 617 -7.25 -35.24 37.82
CA LYS A 617 -6.17 -35.95 38.51
C LYS A 617 -5.43 -35.06 39.51
N GLU A 618 -5.47 -33.73 39.29
CA GLU A 618 -4.79 -32.77 40.16
C GLU A 618 -5.66 -32.25 41.31
N THR A 619 -7.00 -32.21 41.14
CA THR A 619 -7.94 -31.70 42.14
C THR A 619 -9.21 -32.54 42.21
N ALA A 620 -9.68 -32.78 43.43
CA ALA A 620 -10.95 -33.46 43.73
C ALA A 620 -12.12 -32.46 43.93
N ASP A 621 -11.91 -31.15 43.80
CA ASP A 621 -12.89 -30.13 43.99
C ASP A 621 -13.80 -29.95 42.77
N GLU A 622 -15.03 -30.41 42.85
CA GLU A 622 -16.03 -30.31 41.79
C GLU A 622 -16.36 -28.86 41.36
N ASP A 623 -16.24 -27.88 42.25
CA ASP A 623 -16.50 -26.48 41.91
C ASP A 623 -15.35 -25.84 41.15
N GLU A 624 -14.12 -26.24 41.40
CA GLU A 624 -12.96 -25.84 40.61
C GLU A 624 -13.02 -26.46 39.21
N ILE A 625 -13.38 -27.74 39.10
CA ILE A 625 -13.57 -28.44 37.83
C ILE A 625 -14.66 -27.76 36.98
N LYS A 626 -15.79 -27.36 37.59
CA LYS A 626 -16.84 -26.59 36.90
C LYS A 626 -16.38 -25.22 36.44
N LYS A 627 -15.57 -24.51 37.26
CA LYS A 627 -14.99 -23.20 36.90
C LYS A 627 -14.02 -23.34 35.71
N MET A 628 -13.18 -24.36 35.73
CA MET A 628 -12.23 -24.63 34.63
C MET A 628 -12.99 -24.97 33.35
N ARG A 629 -13.99 -25.83 33.39
CA ARG A 629 -14.87 -26.16 32.25
C ARG A 629 -15.57 -24.92 31.67
N LYS A 630 -16.07 -24.03 32.52
CA LYS A 630 -16.67 -22.77 32.11
C LYS A 630 -15.68 -21.83 31.48
N LYS A 631 -14.45 -21.81 31.96
CA LYS A 631 -13.35 -20.99 31.41
C LYS A 631 -12.91 -21.50 30.02
N LEU A 632 -12.76 -22.81 29.85
CA LEU A 632 -12.43 -23.43 28.55
C LEU A 632 -13.55 -23.28 27.52
N LEU A 633 -14.81 -23.28 27.95
CA LEU A 633 -15.97 -23.02 27.10
C LEU A 633 -16.16 -21.52 26.76
N GLN A 634 -15.56 -20.59 27.50
CA GLN A 634 -15.59 -19.15 27.20
C GLN A 634 -14.54 -18.73 26.16
N PHE A 635 -13.54 -19.57 25.87
CA PHE A 635 -12.61 -19.38 24.75
C PHE A 635 -13.21 -19.84 23.40
N LYS A 636 -14.45 -20.28 23.37
CA LYS A 636 -15.27 -20.48 22.17
C LYS A 636 -15.99 -19.19 21.76
#